data_9849f577abb9f2776c1f44e05b700e6d
#
_entry.id   9849f577abb9f2776c1f44e05b700e6d
#
_cell.length_a   1.000
_cell.length_b   1.000
_cell.length_c   1.000
_cell.angle_alpha   90.00
_cell.angle_beta   90.00
_cell.angle_gamma   90.00
#
_symmetry.space_group_name_H-M   'P 1'
#
loop_
_entity.id
_entity.type
_entity.pdbx_description
1 polymer ?
#
loop_
_entity_poly.entity_id
_entity_poly.type
_entity_poly.pdbx_seq_one_letter_code
_entity_poly.pdbx_strand_id
1 'polypeptide(L)'
;MNFVQKIFGTHSERELKLIEPIVDKIEALRPTMVALTDEELRNNTRLFKERLSSGETLDDILPEAFATVREAARRVLNMEHFRVQLIGGLVLHQGRISEMKTGEGKTLVSTCPAYLNALAGNGVQIVTVNDYLAKRDAEWMGRVHEFLGLTVGVVLNSMNSDERREAYNCDITYVTNNELGFDYLRDNMAIYKEQMVLRNLDFCIIDEVDSVLIDEARTPLIISGQSGKSTKLYEVCDILARQLERGEASAEFSKMAAXXXXGEEITETGDFVVDEKDKVVNLTEQGVEKVEQFFHIENLSDPQNLEIQHNIILALRANYLMFRDKDYVVKDDEVLIVDEFTGRIMPGRRYSDGLHQAIEAKEHVNVRRESKTLATITFQNFFNKYNKKAGMTGTALTEEKEFRNTYGMDAISIPTNRPIARIDQEDAVYKTKKEKFEAVCNEVEIAYEKGQPVLVGTITIETSEMLSNMLRRRGIPHKVLNAKYHELEAEIVADAGVHKAVTIATNMAGRGTDIKLDDESKAAGGLKIIGTERHESRRIDNQLRGRSGRQGDPGESRFYISLEDDLMRLFGSERLVGMFNALGVPEGEQIEHKMLSNAIEKAQMKIETNNYGIRENLLKYDEVMNEQREVIYAERRKVLDGDNMRDFVLKMVTDIVENAVDLSVSDDQAPEDWDLNELNTLLLPIIPLQPVTLPEDKKIKKNELKHMLKEEAIKLYESKEAEFPEGEQIREIERVILLKVIDNKWMSHIDDMDQLRQGIGLQAYGQRDPLVEYKMSGYQMFDEMAAAIREDTVRILFHIRVEQKVEREPAAKVTGTNKDESSPKAPVKKVEAKVYPNDPCPCGSGKKYKQCCGRKLV
;
A
#
# COMPACT_ATOMS: atom_id res chain seq x y z
N MET A 1 12.61 30.56 -12.08
CA MET A 1 13.41 29.97 -13.21
C MET A 1 14.84 30.45 -13.14
N ASN A 2 15.79 29.52 -13.15
CA ASN A 2 17.22 29.82 -13.20
C ASN A 2 17.59 30.38 -14.60
N PHE A 3 18.67 31.18 -14.68
CA PHE A 3 19.12 31.79 -15.94
C PHE A 3 19.30 30.78 -17.07
N VAL A 4 19.79 29.57 -16.74
CA VAL A 4 19.97 28.45 -17.69
C VAL A 4 18.60 28.00 -18.28
N GLN A 5 17.57 27.92 -17.44
CA GLN A 5 16.22 27.54 -17.87
C GLN A 5 15.56 28.57 -18.80
N LYS A 6 15.92 29.85 -18.66
CA LYS A 6 15.42 30.93 -19.55
C LYS A 6 16.02 30.83 -20.95
N ILE A 7 17.24 30.28 -21.09
CA ILE A 7 17.94 30.16 -22.39
C ILE A 7 17.62 28.81 -23.07
N PHE A 8 17.64 27.72 -22.31
CA PHE A 8 17.55 26.36 -22.86
C PHE A 8 16.18 25.70 -22.66
N GLY A 9 15.24 26.38 -22.02
CA GLY A 9 13.92 25.82 -21.67
C GLY A 9 13.99 24.84 -20.52
N THR A 10 12.84 24.40 -20.03
CA THR A 10 12.71 23.36 -19.01
C THR A 10 12.98 21.98 -19.62
N HIS A 11 13.18 20.97 -18.77
CA HIS A 11 13.31 19.57 -19.22
C HIS A 11 12.09 19.16 -20.07
N SER A 12 10.88 19.41 -19.56
CA SER A 12 9.63 19.09 -20.26
C SER A 12 9.56 19.78 -21.64
N GLU A 13 9.89 21.07 -21.75
CA GLU A 13 9.86 21.81 -23.02
C GLU A 13 10.78 21.19 -24.07
N ARG A 14 11.94 20.68 -23.67
CA ARG A 14 12.89 20.02 -24.59
C ARG A 14 12.35 18.68 -25.09
N GLU A 15 11.78 17.89 -24.17
CA GLU A 15 11.21 16.57 -24.48
C GLU A 15 9.97 16.73 -25.41
N LEU A 16 9.13 17.73 -25.14
CA LEU A 16 7.98 18.03 -25.99
C LEU A 16 8.37 18.30 -27.45
N LYS A 17 9.49 19.02 -27.67
CA LYS A 17 10.01 19.26 -29.02
C LYS A 17 10.43 18.00 -29.78
N LEU A 18 10.82 16.94 -29.06
CA LEU A 18 11.15 15.63 -29.65
C LEU A 18 9.87 14.84 -29.98
N ILE A 19 8.81 15.04 -29.20
CA ILE A 19 7.52 14.34 -29.33
C ILE A 19 6.66 14.98 -30.46
N GLU A 20 6.69 16.31 -30.62
CA GLU A 20 5.85 17.03 -31.55
C GLU A 20 5.87 16.51 -33.00
N PRO A 21 7.03 16.13 -33.60
CA PRO A 21 7.01 15.58 -34.95
C PRO A 21 6.27 14.25 -35.08
N ILE A 22 6.20 13.46 -34.04
CA ILE A 22 5.43 12.20 -34.02
C ILE A 22 3.92 12.53 -33.99
N VAL A 23 3.53 13.53 -33.18
CA VAL A 23 2.14 14.00 -33.13
C VAL A 23 1.70 14.53 -34.47
N ASP A 24 2.59 15.28 -35.17
CA ASP A 24 2.30 15.81 -36.54
C ASP A 24 2.00 14.66 -37.53
N LYS A 25 2.76 13.54 -37.43
CA LYS A 25 2.49 12.33 -38.23
C LYS A 25 1.13 11.72 -37.92
N ILE A 26 0.77 11.63 -36.62
CA ILE A 26 -0.51 11.06 -36.16
C ILE A 26 -1.67 11.95 -36.73
N GLU A 27 -1.53 13.25 -36.62
CA GLU A 27 -2.56 14.23 -37.13
C GLU A 27 -2.67 14.18 -38.64
N ALA A 28 -1.56 13.99 -39.36
CA ALA A 28 -1.56 13.88 -40.84
C ALA A 28 -2.30 12.64 -41.33
N LEU A 29 -2.37 11.57 -40.52
CA LEU A 29 -3.12 10.33 -40.84
C LEU A 29 -4.64 10.47 -40.63
N ARG A 30 -5.11 11.53 -39.99
CA ARG A 30 -6.55 11.73 -39.69
C ARG A 30 -7.46 11.57 -40.94
N PRO A 31 -7.20 12.22 -42.05
CA PRO A 31 -8.08 12.06 -43.26
C PRO A 31 -8.15 10.60 -43.73
N THR A 32 -7.03 9.87 -43.68
CA THR A 32 -6.96 8.45 -44.07
C THR A 32 -7.85 7.62 -43.14
N MET A 33 -7.73 7.80 -41.83
CA MET A 33 -8.50 7.01 -40.83
C MET A 33 -10.00 7.31 -40.92
N VAL A 34 -10.39 8.56 -41.12
CA VAL A 34 -11.79 9.00 -41.27
C VAL A 34 -12.43 8.34 -42.51
N ALA A 35 -11.66 8.11 -43.55
CA ALA A 35 -12.16 7.50 -44.82
C ALA A 35 -12.40 5.99 -44.71
N LEU A 36 -11.80 5.31 -43.70
CA LEU A 36 -11.96 3.86 -43.49
C LEU A 36 -13.38 3.52 -42.99
N THR A 37 -13.91 2.40 -43.46
CA THR A 37 -15.12 1.80 -42.87
C THR A 37 -14.80 1.25 -41.48
N ASP A 38 -15.83 0.90 -40.69
CA ASP A 38 -15.65 0.31 -39.37
C ASP A 38 -14.90 -1.00 -39.43
N GLU A 39 -15.17 -1.82 -40.45
CA GLU A 39 -14.49 -3.10 -40.68
C GLU A 39 -13.00 -2.91 -41.02
N GLU A 40 -12.69 -1.94 -41.88
CA GLU A 40 -11.31 -1.60 -42.23
C GLU A 40 -10.54 -1.04 -41.04
N LEU A 41 -11.18 -0.22 -40.22
CA LEU A 41 -10.55 0.35 -39.00
C LEU A 41 -10.25 -0.75 -37.99
N ARG A 42 -11.18 -1.69 -37.81
CA ARG A 42 -10.96 -2.88 -36.93
C ARG A 42 -9.85 -3.79 -37.47
N ASN A 43 -9.77 -3.95 -38.79
CA ASN A 43 -8.77 -4.78 -39.44
C ASN A 43 -7.33 -4.27 -39.22
N ASN A 44 -7.16 -2.96 -38.91
CA ASN A 44 -5.85 -2.40 -38.57
C ASN A 44 -5.21 -3.17 -37.39
N THR A 45 -6.00 -3.59 -36.42
CA THR A 45 -5.50 -4.40 -35.27
C THR A 45 -4.82 -5.68 -35.73
N ARG A 46 -5.45 -6.40 -36.69
CA ARG A 46 -4.86 -7.64 -37.26
C ARG A 46 -3.59 -7.30 -38.07
N LEU A 47 -3.63 -6.26 -38.89
CA LEU A 47 -2.47 -5.84 -39.69
C LEU A 47 -1.29 -5.43 -38.80
N PHE A 48 -1.52 -4.71 -37.71
CA PHE A 48 -0.47 -4.32 -36.74
C PHE A 48 0.14 -5.55 -36.05
N LYS A 49 -0.69 -6.51 -35.63
CA LYS A 49 -0.21 -7.79 -35.02
C LYS A 49 0.65 -8.58 -36.03
N GLU A 50 0.27 -8.59 -37.34
CA GLU A 50 1.05 -9.24 -38.40
C GLU A 50 2.39 -8.52 -38.65
N ARG A 51 2.40 -7.19 -38.65
CA ARG A 51 3.63 -6.39 -38.80
C ARG A 51 4.60 -6.62 -37.63
N LEU A 52 4.08 -6.66 -36.39
CA LEU A 52 4.88 -6.95 -35.20
C LEU A 52 5.47 -8.37 -35.29
N SER A 53 4.69 -9.37 -35.71
CA SER A 53 5.19 -10.75 -35.88
C SER A 53 6.22 -10.86 -37.02
N SER A 54 6.21 -9.90 -37.96
CA SER A 54 7.18 -9.80 -39.06
C SER A 54 8.48 -9.07 -38.67
N GLY A 55 8.55 -8.56 -37.43
CA GLY A 55 9.75 -7.95 -36.85
C GLY A 55 9.75 -6.42 -36.76
N GLU A 56 8.64 -5.73 -37.08
CA GLU A 56 8.50 -4.30 -36.80
C GLU A 56 8.35 -4.08 -35.30
N THR A 57 8.74 -2.91 -34.82
CA THR A 57 8.62 -2.53 -33.39
C THR A 57 7.30 -1.79 -33.14
N LEU A 58 6.95 -1.65 -31.87
CA LEU A 58 5.81 -0.83 -31.45
C LEU A 58 5.98 0.62 -31.90
N ASP A 59 7.22 1.14 -31.89
CA ASP A 59 7.50 2.52 -32.33
C ASP A 59 7.26 2.71 -33.84
N ASP A 60 7.50 1.69 -34.64
CA ASP A 60 7.28 1.76 -36.10
C ASP A 60 5.80 1.90 -36.45
N ILE A 61 4.92 1.17 -35.74
CA ILE A 61 3.47 1.20 -35.96
C ILE A 61 2.75 2.30 -35.16
N LEU A 62 3.42 2.95 -34.22
CA LEU A 62 2.84 3.89 -33.24
C LEU A 62 1.99 5.00 -33.88
N PRO A 63 2.46 5.74 -34.93
CA PRO A 63 1.64 6.81 -35.46
C PRO A 63 0.30 6.31 -36.06
N GLU A 64 0.33 5.17 -36.74
CA GLU A 64 -0.87 4.55 -37.33
C GLU A 64 -1.81 4.02 -36.26
N ALA A 65 -1.26 3.36 -35.22
CA ALA A 65 -2.01 2.82 -34.09
C ALA A 65 -2.73 3.92 -33.30
N PHE A 66 -2.02 5.02 -32.99
CA PHE A 66 -2.61 6.18 -32.28
C PHE A 66 -3.71 6.85 -33.14
N ALA A 67 -3.48 7.00 -34.45
CA ALA A 67 -4.49 7.54 -35.37
C ALA A 67 -5.73 6.65 -35.44
N THR A 68 -5.54 5.31 -35.41
CA THR A 68 -6.64 4.31 -35.36
C THR A 68 -7.48 4.48 -34.08
N VAL A 69 -6.84 4.56 -32.90
CA VAL A 69 -7.54 4.75 -31.61
C VAL A 69 -8.27 6.08 -31.58
N ARG A 70 -7.62 7.15 -32.07
CA ARG A 70 -8.21 8.50 -32.13
C ARG A 70 -9.54 8.50 -32.91
N GLU A 71 -9.55 7.84 -34.07
CA GLU A 71 -10.75 7.72 -34.91
C GLU A 71 -11.80 6.79 -34.26
N ALA A 72 -11.38 5.66 -33.68
CA ALA A 72 -12.28 4.77 -32.99
C ALA A 72 -12.96 5.48 -31.77
N ALA A 73 -12.22 6.25 -31.00
CA ALA A 73 -12.75 7.03 -29.88
C ALA A 73 -13.77 8.10 -30.39
N ARG A 74 -13.48 8.74 -31.52
CA ARG A 74 -14.43 9.70 -32.16
C ARG A 74 -15.74 8.99 -32.51
N ARG A 75 -15.66 7.78 -33.10
CA ARG A 75 -16.88 7.04 -33.52
C ARG A 75 -17.67 6.49 -32.35
N VAL A 76 -17.00 5.87 -31.40
CA VAL A 76 -17.63 5.11 -30.32
C VAL A 76 -18.07 6.00 -29.14
N LEU A 77 -17.26 7.01 -28.79
CA LEU A 77 -17.46 7.86 -27.63
C LEU A 77 -17.87 9.30 -27.99
N ASN A 78 -17.83 9.65 -29.30
CA ASN A 78 -17.96 11.01 -29.77
C ASN A 78 -16.88 11.95 -29.17
N MET A 79 -15.69 11.40 -28.89
CA MET A 79 -14.57 12.10 -28.26
C MET A 79 -13.31 11.90 -29.10
N GLU A 80 -12.85 12.96 -29.77
CA GLU A 80 -11.59 12.92 -30.51
C GLU A 80 -10.45 13.45 -29.64
N HIS A 81 -9.34 12.75 -29.58
CA HIS A 81 -8.17 13.15 -28.79
C HIS A 81 -7.63 14.51 -29.24
N PHE A 82 -7.44 15.42 -28.32
CA PHE A 82 -6.74 16.69 -28.53
C PHE A 82 -5.24 16.43 -28.74
N ARG A 83 -4.55 17.37 -29.40
CA ARG A 83 -3.09 17.29 -29.58
C ARG A 83 -2.33 17.04 -28.25
N VAL A 84 -2.71 17.76 -27.21
CA VAL A 84 -2.07 17.58 -25.87
C VAL A 84 -2.31 16.18 -25.28
N GLN A 85 -3.44 15.56 -25.63
CA GLN A 85 -3.75 14.19 -25.18
C GLN A 85 -2.92 13.15 -25.95
N LEU A 86 -2.66 13.37 -27.23
CA LEU A 86 -1.73 12.52 -28.02
C LEU A 86 -0.31 12.60 -27.44
N ILE A 87 0.15 13.81 -27.09
CA ILE A 87 1.43 14.03 -26.41
C ILE A 87 1.48 13.22 -25.10
N GLY A 88 0.40 13.31 -24.28
CA GLY A 88 0.27 12.56 -23.03
C GLY A 88 0.38 11.05 -23.25
N GLY A 89 -0.29 10.52 -24.27
CA GLY A 89 -0.23 9.11 -24.64
C GLY A 89 1.16 8.66 -25.06
N LEU A 90 1.90 9.52 -25.77
CA LEU A 90 3.29 9.24 -26.16
C LEU A 90 4.23 9.18 -24.96
N VAL A 91 4.06 10.11 -24.02
CA VAL A 91 4.82 10.12 -22.75
C VAL A 91 4.57 8.82 -21.96
N LEU A 92 3.31 8.38 -21.91
CA LEU A 92 2.95 7.11 -21.24
C LEU A 92 3.58 5.90 -21.97
N HIS A 93 3.55 5.87 -23.29
CA HIS A 93 4.17 4.80 -24.05
C HIS A 93 5.68 4.70 -23.79
N GLN A 94 6.35 5.83 -23.53
CA GLN A 94 7.78 5.88 -23.21
C GLN A 94 8.10 5.40 -21.78
N GLY A 95 7.10 4.99 -20.99
CA GLY A 95 7.33 4.55 -19.60
C GLY A 95 7.60 5.71 -18.63
N ARG A 96 7.01 6.86 -18.88
CA ARG A 96 7.24 8.12 -18.12
C ARG A 96 5.95 8.58 -17.47
N ILE A 97 6.03 9.64 -16.66
CA ILE A 97 4.85 10.24 -16.03
C ILE A 97 4.35 11.42 -16.85
N SER A 98 3.09 11.33 -17.28
CA SER A 98 2.38 12.38 -17.99
C SER A 98 1.70 13.29 -16.96
N GLU A 99 2.31 14.45 -16.64
CA GLU A 99 1.64 15.45 -15.80
C GLU A 99 0.69 16.29 -16.64
N MET A 100 -0.60 15.95 -16.60
CA MET A 100 -1.69 16.69 -17.24
C MET A 100 -2.63 17.23 -16.17
N LYS A 101 -2.92 18.52 -16.23
CA LYS A 101 -3.80 19.16 -15.22
C LYS A 101 -5.16 18.45 -15.13
N THR A 102 -5.77 18.53 -13.98
CA THR A 102 -7.09 17.92 -13.72
C THR A 102 -8.10 18.47 -14.73
N GLY A 103 -8.95 17.58 -15.28
CA GLY A 103 -9.92 17.97 -16.31
C GLY A 103 -9.41 17.95 -17.75
N GLU A 104 -8.16 17.54 -18.00
CA GLU A 104 -7.59 17.41 -19.35
C GLU A 104 -7.92 16.07 -20.04
N GLY A 105 -8.71 15.20 -19.38
CA GLY A 105 -9.19 13.94 -19.96
C GLY A 105 -8.16 12.82 -19.96
N LYS A 106 -7.39 12.66 -18.86
CA LYS A 106 -6.37 11.62 -18.67
C LYS A 106 -6.88 10.20 -18.99
N THR A 107 -8.13 9.91 -18.61
CA THR A 107 -8.76 8.59 -18.87
C THR A 107 -8.78 8.26 -20.38
N LEU A 108 -9.07 9.25 -21.22
CA LEU A 108 -9.04 9.07 -22.69
C LEU A 108 -7.60 8.93 -23.21
N VAL A 109 -6.65 9.66 -22.60
CA VAL A 109 -5.22 9.62 -22.97
C VAL A 109 -4.65 8.20 -22.88
N SER A 110 -5.02 7.46 -21.82
CA SER A 110 -4.51 6.08 -21.59
C SER A 110 -4.90 5.10 -22.68
N THR A 111 -5.97 5.38 -23.48
CA THR A 111 -6.46 4.45 -24.50
C THR A 111 -5.44 4.21 -25.63
N CYS A 112 -4.71 5.25 -26.04
CA CYS A 112 -3.73 5.16 -27.13
C CYS A 112 -2.54 4.24 -26.75
N PRO A 113 -1.80 4.50 -25.66
CA PRO A 113 -0.69 3.62 -25.26
C PRO A 113 -1.16 2.23 -24.80
N ALA A 114 -2.35 2.10 -24.19
CA ALA A 114 -2.92 0.81 -23.83
C ALA A 114 -3.13 -0.07 -25.05
N TYR A 115 -3.81 0.48 -26.07
CA TYR A 115 -4.04 -0.23 -27.34
C TYR A 115 -2.71 -0.66 -27.96
N LEU A 116 -1.78 0.28 -28.17
CA LEU A 116 -0.50 0.01 -28.84
C LEU A 116 0.27 -1.12 -28.16
N ASN A 117 0.39 -1.05 -26.82
CA ASN A 117 1.16 -2.06 -26.08
C ASN A 117 0.42 -3.42 -25.98
N ALA A 118 -0.92 -3.40 -25.96
CA ALA A 118 -1.72 -4.64 -25.98
C ALA A 118 -1.53 -5.46 -27.28
N LEU A 119 -1.16 -4.80 -28.38
CA LEU A 119 -0.88 -5.49 -29.67
C LEU A 119 0.26 -6.51 -29.56
N ALA A 120 1.18 -6.32 -28.60
CA ALA A 120 2.29 -7.25 -28.35
C ALA A 120 1.82 -8.60 -27.73
N GLY A 121 0.58 -8.67 -27.22
CA GLY A 121 0.00 -9.90 -26.68
C GLY A 121 0.35 -10.22 -25.23
N ASN A 122 1.14 -9.38 -24.59
CA ASN A 122 1.60 -9.60 -23.20
C ASN A 122 0.59 -9.13 -22.12
N GLY A 123 -0.45 -8.40 -22.55
CA GLY A 123 -1.43 -7.77 -21.65
C GLY A 123 -0.98 -6.41 -21.11
N VAL A 124 -1.94 -5.53 -20.93
CA VAL A 124 -1.73 -4.20 -20.35
C VAL A 124 -2.65 -4.03 -19.15
N GLN A 125 -2.10 -3.54 -18.04
CA GLN A 125 -2.89 -3.27 -16.83
C GLN A 125 -3.03 -1.76 -16.63
N ILE A 126 -4.27 -1.29 -16.52
CA ILE A 126 -4.59 0.11 -16.19
C ILE A 126 -4.97 0.11 -14.71
N VAL A 127 -4.11 0.72 -13.89
CA VAL A 127 -4.20 0.67 -12.44
C VAL A 127 -4.85 1.95 -11.93
N THR A 128 -5.90 1.81 -11.12
CA THR A 128 -6.62 2.95 -10.51
C THR A 128 -6.64 2.82 -8.97
N VAL A 129 -7.20 3.82 -8.30
CA VAL A 129 -7.20 3.88 -6.83
C VAL A 129 -8.42 3.24 -6.16
N ASN A 130 -9.49 2.88 -6.91
CA ASN A 130 -10.66 2.23 -6.31
C ASN A 130 -11.51 1.49 -7.36
N ASP A 131 -12.36 0.58 -6.89
CA ASP A 131 -13.23 -0.28 -7.72
C ASP A 131 -14.20 0.52 -8.60
N TYR A 132 -14.72 1.63 -8.10
CA TYR A 132 -15.65 2.49 -8.85
C TYR A 132 -14.97 3.01 -10.13
N LEU A 133 -13.75 3.54 -10.01
CA LEU A 133 -12.99 4.05 -11.14
C LEU A 133 -12.60 2.91 -12.10
N ALA A 134 -12.14 1.78 -11.58
CA ALA A 134 -11.77 0.61 -12.39
C ALA A 134 -12.96 0.16 -13.26
N LYS A 135 -14.13 0.02 -12.65
CA LYS A 135 -15.35 -0.40 -13.34
C LYS A 135 -15.82 0.65 -14.35
N ARG A 136 -15.94 1.92 -13.93
CA ARG A 136 -16.37 3.03 -14.77
C ARG A 136 -15.49 3.16 -16.03
N ASP A 137 -14.18 3.12 -15.83
CA ASP A 137 -13.24 3.37 -16.93
C ASP A 137 -13.16 2.14 -17.87
N ALA A 138 -13.30 0.92 -17.35
CA ALA A 138 -13.42 -0.28 -18.16
C ALA A 138 -14.69 -0.23 -19.02
N GLU A 139 -15.85 0.12 -18.45
CA GLU A 139 -17.13 0.20 -19.16
C GLU A 139 -17.14 1.34 -20.20
N TRP A 140 -16.44 2.43 -19.92
CA TRP A 140 -16.45 3.63 -20.77
C TRP A 140 -15.38 3.56 -21.86
N MET A 141 -14.10 3.43 -21.47
CA MET A 141 -12.97 3.38 -22.42
C MET A 141 -12.83 2.00 -23.07
N GLY A 142 -13.23 0.94 -22.41
CA GLY A 142 -13.23 -0.43 -22.94
C GLY A 142 -13.95 -0.54 -24.27
N ARG A 143 -15.03 0.21 -24.46
CA ARG A 143 -15.78 0.24 -25.71
C ARG A 143 -14.91 0.59 -26.94
N VAL A 144 -13.88 1.43 -26.77
CA VAL A 144 -12.94 1.78 -27.84
C VAL A 144 -12.07 0.56 -28.20
N HIS A 145 -11.57 -0.12 -27.18
CA HIS A 145 -10.70 -1.30 -27.36
C HIS A 145 -11.47 -2.47 -27.96
N GLU A 146 -12.68 -2.74 -27.44
CA GLU A 146 -13.60 -3.78 -27.97
C GLU A 146 -14.01 -3.50 -29.42
N PHE A 147 -14.28 -2.23 -29.75
CA PHE A 147 -14.58 -1.82 -31.12
C PHE A 147 -13.40 -2.17 -32.06
N LEU A 148 -12.16 -2.02 -31.58
CA LEU A 148 -10.95 -2.36 -32.34
C LEU A 148 -10.57 -3.85 -32.27
N GLY A 149 -11.38 -4.69 -31.59
CA GLY A 149 -11.20 -6.13 -31.54
C GLY A 149 -10.26 -6.64 -30.45
N LEU A 150 -9.98 -5.83 -29.42
CA LEU A 150 -9.25 -6.26 -28.21
C LEU A 150 -10.23 -6.65 -27.11
N THR A 151 -9.83 -7.54 -26.24
CA THR A 151 -10.59 -7.96 -25.07
C THR A 151 -10.28 -7.04 -23.88
N VAL A 152 -11.31 -6.74 -23.08
CA VAL A 152 -11.17 -5.86 -21.91
C VAL A 152 -11.73 -6.58 -20.66
N GLY A 153 -10.93 -6.61 -19.60
CA GLY A 153 -11.31 -7.16 -18.30
C GLY A 153 -11.31 -6.09 -17.22
N VAL A 154 -12.03 -6.35 -16.14
CA VAL A 154 -11.98 -5.54 -14.92
C VAL A 154 -11.85 -6.47 -13.72
N VAL A 155 -10.97 -6.12 -12.79
CA VAL A 155 -10.80 -6.88 -11.54
C VAL A 155 -11.29 -6.02 -10.38
N LEU A 156 -12.26 -6.56 -9.64
CA LEU A 156 -12.90 -5.90 -8.50
C LEU A 156 -12.71 -6.77 -7.24
N ASN A 157 -12.78 -6.14 -6.09
CA ASN A 157 -12.62 -6.80 -4.79
C ASN A 157 -13.55 -8.02 -4.61
N SER A 158 -14.80 -7.90 -5.07
CA SER A 158 -15.83 -8.95 -4.91
C SER A 158 -15.65 -10.20 -5.76
N MET A 159 -14.69 -10.20 -6.71
CA MET A 159 -14.52 -11.28 -7.69
C MET A 159 -13.73 -12.46 -7.10
N ASN A 160 -14.14 -13.68 -7.48
CA ASN A 160 -13.42 -14.92 -7.16
C ASN A 160 -12.20 -15.12 -8.08
N SER A 161 -11.36 -16.12 -7.77
CA SER A 161 -10.10 -16.37 -8.50
C SER A 161 -10.30 -16.71 -9.99
N ASP A 162 -11.36 -17.44 -10.34
CA ASP A 162 -11.62 -17.79 -11.75
C ASP A 162 -12.01 -16.55 -12.56
N GLU A 163 -12.90 -15.72 -12.02
CA GLU A 163 -13.30 -14.44 -12.64
C GLU A 163 -12.09 -13.51 -12.81
N ARG A 164 -11.22 -13.43 -11.79
CA ARG A 164 -9.98 -12.63 -11.85
C ARG A 164 -9.06 -13.15 -12.97
N ARG A 165 -8.87 -14.46 -13.04
CA ARG A 165 -8.02 -15.10 -14.09
C ARG A 165 -8.54 -14.77 -15.49
N GLU A 166 -9.85 -14.86 -15.71
CA GLU A 166 -10.46 -14.49 -16.99
C GLU A 166 -10.19 -13.01 -17.31
N ALA A 167 -10.34 -12.11 -16.33
CA ALA A 167 -10.11 -10.68 -16.52
C ALA A 167 -8.63 -10.36 -16.80
N TYR A 168 -7.69 -10.98 -16.09
CA TYR A 168 -6.25 -10.79 -16.35
C TYR A 168 -5.79 -11.39 -17.70
N ASN A 169 -6.50 -12.35 -18.23
CA ASN A 169 -6.20 -12.93 -19.55
C ASN A 169 -6.69 -12.06 -20.72
N CYS A 170 -7.45 -11.00 -20.46
CA CYS A 170 -7.82 -10.02 -21.49
C CYS A 170 -6.59 -9.23 -21.98
N ASP A 171 -6.71 -8.64 -23.17
CA ASP A 171 -5.64 -7.79 -23.75
C ASP A 171 -5.37 -6.56 -22.88
N ILE A 172 -6.42 -6.00 -22.27
CA ILE A 172 -6.35 -4.82 -21.38
C ILE A 172 -7.17 -5.12 -20.13
N THR A 173 -6.59 -4.94 -18.93
CA THR A 173 -7.27 -5.17 -17.66
C THR A 173 -7.25 -3.91 -16.80
N TYR A 174 -8.42 -3.47 -16.35
CA TYR A 174 -8.57 -2.40 -15.35
C TYR A 174 -8.61 -3.02 -13.96
N VAL A 175 -7.83 -2.48 -13.02
CA VAL A 175 -7.68 -3.08 -11.69
C VAL A 175 -7.26 -2.01 -10.68
N THR A 176 -7.59 -2.19 -9.40
CA THR A 176 -7.07 -1.29 -8.36
C THR A 176 -5.64 -1.70 -7.96
N ASN A 177 -4.87 -0.71 -7.53
CA ASN A 177 -3.51 -0.91 -7.04
C ASN A 177 -3.43 -1.95 -5.92
N ASN A 178 -4.39 -1.94 -5.00
CA ASN A 178 -4.45 -2.87 -3.87
C ASN A 178 -4.74 -4.30 -4.34
N GLU A 179 -5.80 -4.51 -5.14
CA GLU A 179 -6.16 -5.85 -5.62
C GLU A 179 -5.05 -6.47 -6.46
N LEU A 180 -4.43 -5.67 -7.33
CA LEU A 180 -3.31 -6.12 -8.18
C LEU A 180 -2.12 -6.61 -7.33
N GLY A 181 -1.75 -5.85 -6.30
CA GLY A 181 -0.67 -6.22 -5.40
C GLY A 181 -1.03 -7.42 -4.51
N PHE A 182 -2.29 -7.50 -4.04
CA PHE A 182 -2.75 -8.67 -3.28
C PHE A 182 -2.84 -9.93 -4.16
N ASP A 183 -3.24 -9.80 -5.42
CA ASP A 183 -3.26 -10.93 -6.36
C ASP A 183 -1.84 -11.45 -6.61
N TYR A 184 -0.84 -10.54 -6.69
CA TYR A 184 0.57 -10.95 -6.75
C TYR A 184 0.97 -11.76 -5.50
N LEU A 185 0.59 -11.30 -4.32
CA LEU A 185 0.91 -12.02 -3.06
C LEU A 185 0.15 -13.37 -3.01
N ARG A 186 -1.15 -13.40 -3.38
CA ARG A 186 -1.96 -14.62 -3.42
C ARG A 186 -1.37 -15.66 -4.38
N ASP A 187 -0.93 -15.23 -5.55
CA ASP A 187 -0.29 -16.11 -6.55
C ASP A 187 0.98 -16.76 -5.99
N ASN A 188 1.74 -16.01 -5.18
CA ASN A 188 2.95 -16.53 -4.53
C ASN A 188 2.64 -17.35 -3.26
N MET A 189 1.37 -17.48 -2.86
CA MET A 189 0.89 -18.38 -1.80
C MET A 189 0.05 -19.54 -2.37
N ALA A 190 -0.19 -19.57 -3.68
CA ALA A 190 -1.01 -20.60 -4.36
C ALA A 190 -0.35 -21.98 -4.23
N ILE A 191 -1.14 -23.01 -3.93
CA ILE A 191 -0.65 -24.39 -3.79
C ILE A 191 -0.78 -25.20 -5.06
N TYR A 192 -1.55 -24.70 -6.02
CA TYR A 192 -1.68 -25.26 -7.37
C TYR A 192 -1.50 -24.14 -8.41
N LYS A 193 -0.86 -24.45 -9.52
CA LYS A 193 -0.63 -23.50 -10.63
C LYS A 193 -1.95 -22.90 -11.17
N GLU A 194 -2.99 -23.72 -11.20
CA GLU A 194 -4.33 -23.33 -11.67
C GLU A 194 -5.01 -22.28 -10.77
N GLN A 195 -4.52 -22.08 -9.55
CA GLN A 195 -5.04 -21.06 -8.64
C GLN A 195 -4.48 -19.68 -8.94
N MET A 196 -3.34 -19.60 -9.64
CA MET A 196 -2.70 -18.33 -9.99
C MET A 196 -3.57 -17.58 -10.99
N VAL A 197 -3.66 -16.26 -10.80
CA VAL A 197 -4.54 -15.41 -11.62
C VAL A 197 -3.77 -14.45 -12.53
N LEU A 198 -2.56 -14.03 -12.14
CA LEU A 198 -1.78 -13.05 -12.89
C LEU A 198 -1.02 -13.70 -14.06
N ARG A 199 -0.90 -12.94 -15.16
CA ARG A 199 0.07 -13.17 -16.22
C ARG A 199 1.39 -12.46 -15.89
N ASN A 200 2.29 -12.36 -16.85
CA ASN A 200 3.53 -11.59 -16.71
C ASN A 200 3.24 -10.10 -16.45
N LEU A 201 4.05 -9.49 -15.62
CA LEU A 201 3.97 -8.05 -15.32
C LEU A 201 4.75 -7.29 -16.41
N ASP A 202 4.10 -7.09 -17.58
CA ASP A 202 4.76 -6.49 -18.75
C ASP A 202 4.63 -4.96 -18.77
N PHE A 203 3.41 -4.43 -18.92
CA PHE A 203 3.18 -2.99 -18.97
C PHE A 203 2.00 -2.57 -18.09
N CYS A 204 2.22 -1.56 -17.23
CA CYS A 204 1.12 -0.93 -16.50
C CYS A 204 1.07 0.58 -16.72
N ILE A 205 -0.14 1.12 -16.75
CA ILE A 205 -0.43 2.56 -16.76
C ILE A 205 -1.12 2.87 -15.43
N ILE A 206 -0.48 3.68 -14.58
CA ILE A 206 -0.98 3.98 -13.24
C ILE A 206 -1.71 5.34 -13.29
N ASP A 207 -3.04 5.32 -13.15
CA ASP A 207 -3.82 6.57 -13.02
C ASP A 207 -3.69 7.11 -11.60
N GLU A 208 -3.63 8.42 -11.47
CA GLU A 208 -3.35 9.12 -10.22
C GLU A 208 -2.09 8.56 -9.55
N VAL A 209 -1.02 8.47 -10.33
CA VAL A 209 0.26 7.82 -9.96
C VAL A 209 0.86 8.37 -8.66
N ASP A 210 0.63 9.62 -8.36
CA ASP A 210 1.07 10.26 -7.11
C ASP A 210 0.31 9.72 -5.89
N SER A 211 -0.97 9.37 -6.03
CA SER A 211 -1.70 8.69 -4.96
C SER A 211 -1.13 7.29 -4.71
N VAL A 212 -1.01 6.52 -5.78
CA VAL A 212 -0.59 5.11 -5.69
C VAL A 212 0.86 4.97 -5.21
N LEU A 213 1.79 5.72 -5.81
CA LEU A 213 3.23 5.53 -5.60
C LEU A 213 3.84 6.44 -4.52
N ILE A 214 3.11 7.45 -4.03
CA ILE A 214 3.59 8.34 -2.97
C ILE A 214 2.71 8.21 -1.71
N ASP A 215 1.41 8.51 -1.81
CA ASP A 215 0.54 8.52 -0.62
C ASP A 215 0.34 7.13 -0.03
N GLU A 216 -0.08 6.16 -0.85
CA GLU A 216 -0.36 4.80 -0.39
C GLU A 216 0.92 3.98 -0.18
N ALA A 217 2.05 4.40 -0.73
CA ALA A 217 3.34 3.72 -0.63
C ALA A 217 4.06 3.93 0.72
N ARG A 218 3.39 4.51 1.71
CA ARG A 218 3.89 4.64 3.09
C ARG A 218 3.81 3.34 3.88
N THR A 219 2.90 2.44 3.48
CA THR A 219 2.72 1.14 4.13
C THR A 219 2.78 0.02 3.09
N PRO A 220 3.39 -1.12 3.41
CA PRO A 220 3.40 -2.26 2.49
C PRO A 220 2.02 -2.91 2.40
N LEU A 221 1.82 -3.73 1.39
CA LEU A 221 0.70 -4.65 1.29
C LEU A 221 0.99 -5.86 2.18
N ILE A 222 0.04 -6.27 3.01
CA ILE A 222 0.21 -7.36 3.97
C ILE A 222 -1.00 -8.29 3.90
N ILE A 223 -0.74 -9.58 3.74
CA ILE A 223 -1.73 -10.64 3.94
C ILE A 223 -1.49 -11.25 5.31
N SER A 224 -2.54 -11.35 6.12
CA SER A 224 -2.46 -11.78 7.52
C SER A 224 -3.22 -13.08 7.78
N GLY A 225 -2.72 -13.85 8.74
CA GLY A 225 -3.38 -15.03 9.31
C GLY A 225 -3.41 -14.94 10.84
N GLN A 226 -4.04 -15.92 11.50
CA GLN A 226 -4.15 -15.92 12.97
C GLN A 226 -2.85 -16.34 13.64
N SER A 227 -2.43 -15.58 14.65
CA SER A 227 -1.33 -15.93 15.54
C SER A 227 -1.81 -16.84 16.70
N GLY A 228 -0.91 -17.65 17.24
CA GLY A 228 -1.15 -18.45 18.44
C GLY A 228 -0.92 -17.71 19.77
N LYS A 229 -0.47 -16.45 19.75
CA LYS A 229 -0.09 -15.69 20.95
C LYS A 229 -1.28 -15.33 21.85
N SER A 230 -1.02 -15.14 23.16
CA SER A 230 -2.04 -14.79 24.15
C SER A 230 -2.45 -13.31 24.06
N THR A 231 -3.75 -13.04 24.21
CA THR A 231 -4.28 -11.66 24.23
C THR A 231 -4.21 -11.01 25.62
N LYS A 232 -3.98 -11.78 26.68
CA LYS A 232 -4.00 -11.28 28.07
C LYS A 232 -2.89 -10.28 28.38
N LEU A 233 -1.74 -10.39 27.72
CA LEU A 233 -0.60 -9.49 27.94
C LEU A 233 -0.94 -8.03 27.59
N TYR A 234 -1.74 -7.82 26.53
CA TYR A 234 -2.19 -6.47 26.13
C TYR A 234 -3.00 -5.80 27.24
N GLU A 235 -3.91 -6.54 27.87
CA GLU A 235 -4.75 -6.01 28.97
C GLU A 235 -3.89 -5.64 30.18
N VAL A 236 -2.93 -6.50 30.54
CA VAL A 236 -2.01 -6.26 31.67
C VAL A 236 -1.11 -5.04 31.39
N CYS A 237 -0.60 -4.91 30.17
CA CYS A 237 0.22 -3.76 29.77
C CYS A 237 -0.57 -2.45 29.75
N ASP A 238 -1.87 -2.48 29.35
CA ASP A 238 -2.71 -1.28 29.42
C ASP A 238 -2.92 -0.81 30.85
N ILE A 239 -3.14 -1.73 31.81
CA ILE A 239 -3.26 -1.42 33.24
C ILE A 239 -1.99 -0.69 33.72
N LEU A 240 -0.81 -1.22 33.37
CA LEU A 240 0.46 -0.61 33.80
C LEU A 240 0.68 0.75 33.08
N ALA A 241 0.41 0.84 31.79
CA ALA A 241 0.59 2.08 30.99
C ALA A 241 -0.21 3.26 31.58
N ARG A 242 -1.37 3.01 32.16
CA ARG A 242 -2.19 4.03 32.83
C ARG A 242 -1.64 4.44 34.19
N GLN A 243 -0.74 3.66 34.81
CA GLN A 243 -0.12 3.97 36.10
C GLN A 243 1.20 4.73 35.94
N LEU A 244 1.82 4.67 34.77
CA LEU A 244 3.07 5.36 34.44
C LEU A 244 2.82 6.85 34.24
N GLU A 245 3.76 7.69 34.69
CA GLU A 245 3.71 9.15 34.61
C GLU A 245 4.45 9.68 33.37
N ARG A 246 3.75 10.46 32.54
CA ARG A 246 4.35 11.13 31.39
C ARG A 246 5.33 12.22 31.86
N GLY A 247 6.52 12.19 31.33
CA GLY A 247 7.55 13.21 31.57
C GLY A 247 7.83 14.04 30.32
N GLU A 248 8.86 14.86 30.43
CA GLU A 248 9.35 15.74 29.38
C GLU A 248 10.84 15.50 29.14
N ALA A 249 11.29 15.63 27.91
CA ALA A 249 12.70 15.62 27.55
C ALA A 249 13.20 17.05 27.29
N SER A 250 14.43 17.34 27.66
CA SER A 250 15.05 18.67 27.51
C SER A 250 15.34 19.05 26.05
N ALA A 251 15.21 18.12 25.10
CA ALA A 251 15.39 18.34 23.67
C ALA A 251 14.43 17.46 22.84
N GLU A 252 14.02 17.95 21.68
CA GLU A 252 13.21 17.17 20.74
C GLU A 252 13.96 15.90 20.30
N PHE A 253 13.28 14.77 20.23
CA PHE A 253 13.85 13.46 19.84
C PHE A 253 14.62 13.50 18.51
N SER A 254 14.12 14.27 17.54
CA SER A 254 14.79 14.45 16.24
C SER A 254 16.18 15.12 16.35
N LYS A 255 16.45 15.78 17.49
CA LYS A 255 17.76 16.37 17.80
C LYS A 255 18.63 15.46 18.67
N MET A 256 18.08 14.40 19.24
CA MET A 256 18.81 13.47 20.11
C MET A 256 19.98 12.80 19.40
N ALA A 257 19.83 12.42 18.17
CA ALA A 257 20.91 11.85 17.36
C ALA A 257 22.04 12.89 17.10
N ALA A 258 21.71 14.14 16.99
CA ALA A 258 22.65 15.25 16.82
C ALA A 258 23.30 15.70 18.12
N UNK A 259 22.56 15.61 19.12
CA UNK A 259 23.04 15.99 20.40
C UNK A 259 23.91 14.94 21.07
N UNK A 260 23.72 13.97 20.86
CA UNK A 260 24.56 12.94 21.30
C UNK A 260 25.95 13.03 20.74
N UNK A 261 25.98 13.54 19.86
CA UNK A 261 27.20 13.91 19.35
C UNK A 261 27.87 15.12 19.98
N UNK A 262 27.07 15.77 20.56
CA UNK A 262 27.59 16.90 21.13
C UNK A 262 27.89 16.70 22.55
N GLY A 263 27.75 15.70 23.19
CA GLY A 263 27.98 15.36 24.56
C GLY A 263 27.18 16.12 25.63
N GLU A 264 26.03 16.65 25.25
CA GLU A 264 25.10 17.29 26.17
C GLU A 264 24.26 16.19 26.84
N GLU A 265 24.18 16.19 28.17
CA GLU A 265 23.34 15.29 28.95
C GLU A 265 21.86 15.65 28.71
N ILE A 266 21.10 14.72 28.21
CA ILE A 266 19.64 14.85 28.04
C ILE A 266 19.00 14.48 29.38
N THR A 267 18.35 15.43 30.00
CA THR A 267 17.59 15.16 31.22
C THR A 267 16.16 14.81 30.85
N GLU A 268 15.76 13.60 31.15
CA GLU A 268 14.39 13.10 31.01
C GLU A 268 13.74 13.05 32.39
N THR A 269 12.47 13.40 32.48
CA THR A 269 11.67 13.31 33.73
C THR A 269 10.50 12.34 33.49
N GLY A 270 9.92 11.82 34.58
CA GLY A 270 8.80 10.89 34.51
C GLY A 270 9.23 9.48 34.08
N ASP A 271 8.26 8.63 33.79
CA ASP A 271 8.47 7.22 33.45
C ASP A 271 8.62 6.98 31.95
N PHE A 272 8.06 7.88 31.12
CA PHE A 272 8.16 7.80 29.66
C PHE A 272 8.01 9.17 29.03
N VAL A 273 8.56 9.32 27.83
CA VAL A 273 8.49 10.55 27.05
C VAL A 273 7.78 10.27 25.72
N VAL A 274 6.91 11.20 25.30
CA VAL A 274 6.13 11.10 24.05
C VAL A 274 6.61 12.15 23.06
N ASP A 275 7.01 11.73 21.88
CA ASP A 275 7.23 12.60 20.74
C ASP A 275 6.01 12.51 19.79
N GLU A 276 5.14 13.50 19.87
CA GLU A 276 3.93 13.59 19.05
C GLU A 276 4.23 13.80 17.55
N LYS A 277 5.38 14.38 17.25
CA LYS A 277 5.81 14.75 15.91
C LYS A 277 6.29 13.52 15.11
N ASP A 278 7.07 12.67 15.78
CA ASP A 278 7.59 11.44 15.19
C ASP A 278 6.72 10.20 15.56
N LYS A 279 5.66 10.40 16.35
CA LYS A 279 4.70 9.37 16.82
C LYS A 279 5.40 8.23 17.57
N VAL A 280 6.37 8.57 18.43
CA VAL A 280 7.19 7.62 19.21
C VAL A 280 6.99 7.82 20.70
N VAL A 281 7.04 6.72 21.45
CA VAL A 281 7.08 6.73 22.92
C VAL A 281 8.31 5.95 23.37
N ASN A 282 9.05 6.51 24.31
CA ASN A 282 10.22 5.86 24.91
C ASN A 282 10.12 5.84 26.43
N LEU A 283 10.49 4.70 27.02
CA LEU A 283 10.61 4.57 28.48
C LEU A 283 11.91 5.24 28.93
N THR A 284 11.84 5.94 30.06
CA THR A 284 13.02 6.45 30.78
C THR A 284 13.60 5.33 31.67
N GLU A 285 14.77 5.56 32.25
CA GLU A 285 15.34 4.65 33.28
C GLU A 285 14.32 4.32 34.39
N GLN A 286 13.65 5.33 34.92
CA GLN A 286 12.61 5.15 35.94
C GLN A 286 11.45 4.29 35.44
N GLY A 287 11.04 4.50 34.20
CA GLY A 287 9.98 3.71 33.58
C GLY A 287 10.37 2.25 33.41
N VAL A 288 11.59 1.99 32.97
CA VAL A 288 12.12 0.62 32.84
C VAL A 288 12.09 -0.10 34.21
N GLU A 289 12.61 0.56 35.27
CA GLU A 289 12.59 -0.01 36.63
C GLU A 289 11.17 -0.36 37.11
N LYS A 290 10.19 0.53 36.86
CA LYS A 290 8.79 0.26 37.23
C LYS A 290 8.19 -0.92 36.48
N VAL A 291 8.49 -1.05 35.16
CA VAL A 291 8.06 -2.19 34.35
C VAL A 291 8.67 -3.49 34.87
N GLU A 292 9.98 -3.50 35.18
CA GLU A 292 10.69 -4.65 35.73
C GLU A 292 10.09 -5.08 37.09
N GLN A 293 9.82 -4.12 37.96
CA GLN A 293 9.18 -4.40 39.26
C GLN A 293 7.77 -4.98 39.10
N PHE A 294 6.98 -4.42 38.18
CA PHE A 294 5.59 -4.87 37.96
C PHE A 294 5.51 -6.31 37.42
N PHE A 295 6.40 -6.67 36.46
CA PHE A 295 6.42 -8.00 35.87
C PHE A 295 7.32 -8.99 36.62
N HIS A 296 8.02 -8.55 37.68
CA HIS A 296 8.97 -9.34 38.49
C HIS A 296 10.09 -9.95 37.63
N ILE A 297 10.66 -9.14 36.73
CA ILE A 297 11.78 -9.53 35.83
C ILE A 297 13.04 -8.75 36.22
N GLU A 298 14.22 -9.33 35.95
CA GLU A 298 15.51 -8.74 36.30
C GLU A 298 16.01 -7.71 35.28
N ASN A 299 15.68 -7.92 33.98
CA ASN A 299 16.16 -7.02 32.92
C ASN A 299 15.17 -7.05 31.74
N LEU A 300 14.56 -5.89 31.48
CA LEU A 300 13.57 -5.74 30.41
C LEU A 300 14.18 -5.93 29.01
N SER A 301 15.50 -5.67 28.86
CA SER A 301 16.21 -5.78 27.58
C SER A 301 16.65 -7.20 27.22
N ASP A 302 16.44 -8.18 28.10
CA ASP A 302 16.78 -9.57 27.81
C ASP A 302 15.91 -10.12 26.67
N PRO A 303 16.46 -10.96 25.76
CA PRO A 303 15.69 -11.55 24.65
C PRO A 303 14.38 -12.25 25.07
N GLN A 304 14.34 -12.81 26.27
CA GLN A 304 13.14 -13.46 26.83
C GLN A 304 12.04 -12.48 27.19
N ASN A 305 12.35 -11.21 27.44
CA ASN A 305 11.44 -10.15 27.91
C ASN A 305 11.05 -9.15 26.80
N LEU A 306 11.56 -9.32 25.59
CA LEU A 306 11.27 -8.42 24.45
C LEU A 306 9.77 -8.30 24.16
N GLU A 307 9.00 -9.37 24.37
CA GLU A 307 7.54 -9.34 24.18
C GLU A 307 6.86 -8.39 25.18
N ILE A 308 7.33 -8.37 26.44
CA ILE A 308 6.84 -7.46 27.49
C ILE A 308 7.20 -6.01 27.12
N GLN A 309 8.48 -5.79 26.76
CA GLN A 309 8.97 -4.47 26.32
C GLN A 309 8.15 -3.93 25.16
N HIS A 310 7.93 -4.75 24.14
CA HIS A 310 7.14 -4.39 22.97
C HIS A 310 5.68 -4.02 23.35
N ASN A 311 5.03 -4.87 24.14
CA ASN A 311 3.63 -4.66 24.52
C ASN A 311 3.41 -3.42 25.39
N ILE A 312 4.34 -3.09 26.32
CA ILE A 312 4.21 -1.88 27.14
C ILE A 312 4.37 -0.60 26.28
N ILE A 313 5.30 -0.62 25.32
CA ILE A 313 5.46 0.50 24.37
C ILE A 313 4.18 0.67 23.54
N LEU A 314 3.58 -0.44 23.08
CA LEU A 314 2.31 -0.39 22.33
C LEU A 314 1.16 0.15 23.19
N ALA A 315 1.09 -0.25 24.46
CA ALA A 315 0.07 0.24 25.39
C ALA A 315 0.22 1.75 25.62
N LEU A 316 1.46 2.24 25.77
CA LEU A 316 1.74 3.69 25.89
C LEU A 316 1.38 4.42 24.60
N ARG A 317 1.75 3.88 23.42
CA ARG A 317 1.38 4.47 22.12
C ARG A 317 -0.15 4.53 21.96
N ALA A 318 -0.85 3.46 22.31
CA ALA A 318 -2.31 3.40 22.24
C ALA A 318 -2.97 4.47 23.11
N ASN A 319 -2.45 4.66 24.34
CA ASN A 319 -3.02 5.61 25.30
C ASN A 319 -2.70 7.08 24.99
N TYR A 320 -1.49 7.38 24.48
CA TYR A 320 -0.98 8.76 24.39
C TYR A 320 -0.84 9.28 22.96
N LEU A 321 -0.87 8.44 21.93
CA LEU A 321 -0.71 8.85 20.52
C LEU A 321 -1.89 8.44 19.61
N MET A 322 -2.82 7.61 20.11
CA MET A 322 -3.98 7.17 19.32
C MET A 322 -5.26 7.69 19.98
N PHE A 323 -6.01 8.50 19.25
CA PHE A 323 -7.18 9.20 19.78
C PHE A 323 -8.48 8.69 19.15
N ARG A 324 -9.46 8.42 20.01
CA ARG A 324 -10.80 8.04 19.60
C ARG A 324 -11.45 9.19 18.81
N ASP A 325 -12.21 8.82 17.78
CA ASP A 325 -12.92 9.73 16.86
C ASP A 325 -11.99 10.56 15.95
N LYS A 326 -10.67 10.33 16.04
CA LYS A 326 -9.66 10.88 15.15
C LYS A 326 -8.94 9.77 14.37
N ASP A 327 -8.25 8.87 15.08
CA ASP A 327 -7.46 7.80 14.50
C ASP A 327 -8.29 6.51 14.35
N TYR A 328 -9.29 6.32 15.22
CA TYR A 328 -10.19 5.17 15.20
C TYR A 328 -11.54 5.52 15.81
N VAL A 329 -12.54 4.70 15.54
CA VAL A 329 -13.85 4.74 16.19
C VAL A 329 -14.16 3.39 16.83
N VAL A 330 -15.00 3.38 17.87
CA VAL A 330 -15.46 2.15 18.51
C VAL A 330 -16.93 1.95 18.15
N LYS A 331 -17.25 0.80 17.54
CA LYS A 331 -18.61 0.49 17.11
C LYS A 331 -18.84 -1.04 17.22
N ASP A 332 -19.96 -1.43 17.80
CA ASP A 332 -20.40 -2.84 17.91
C ASP A 332 -19.33 -3.75 18.58
N ASP A 333 -18.67 -3.22 19.63
CA ASP A 333 -17.59 -3.87 20.39
C ASP A 333 -16.34 -4.15 19.51
N GLU A 334 -16.11 -3.32 18.48
CA GLU A 334 -14.91 -3.36 17.61
C GLU A 334 -14.28 -2.00 17.49
N VAL A 335 -12.95 -1.99 17.40
CA VAL A 335 -12.15 -0.82 17.00
C VAL A 335 -12.10 -0.81 15.47
N LEU A 336 -12.46 0.32 14.86
CA LEU A 336 -12.41 0.51 13.41
C LEU A 336 -11.48 1.68 13.10
N ILE A 337 -10.52 1.47 12.22
CA ILE A 337 -9.54 2.50 11.84
C ILE A 337 -10.23 3.61 11.04
N VAL A 338 -9.82 4.84 11.29
CA VAL A 338 -10.14 6.01 10.45
C VAL A 338 -8.88 6.36 9.66
N ASP A 339 -8.99 6.41 8.36
CA ASP A 339 -7.86 6.76 7.48
C ASP A 339 -7.47 8.23 7.68
N GLU A 340 -6.24 8.47 8.04
CA GLU A 340 -5.68 9.81 8.33
C GLU A 340 -5.81 10.78 7.14
N PHE A 341 -5.81 10.26 5.91
CA PHE A 341 -5.84 11.08 4.68
C PHE A 341 -7.24 11.31 4.15
N THR A 342 -8.10 10.29 4.18
CA THR A 342 -9.43 10.35 3.62
C THR A 342 -10.51 10.62 4.68
N GLY A 343 -10.20 10.41 5.95
CA GLY A 343 -11.16 10.45 7.06
C GLY A 343 -12.18 9.29 7.01
N ARG A 344 -11.93 8.28 6.18
CA ARG A 344 -12.84 7.14 5.98
C ARG A 344 -12.65 6.08 7.05
N ILE A 345 -13.77 5.53 7.53
CA ILE A 345 -13.73 4.31 8.35
C ILE A 345 -13.31 3.15 7.43
N MET A 346 -12.34 2.39 7.88
CA MET A 346 -11.79 1.26 7.13
C MET A 346 -12.23 -0.08 7.77
N PRO A 347 -13.39 -0.62 7.40
CA PRO A 347 -13.82 -1.90 7.97
C PRO A 347 -12.86 -3.02 7.55
N GLY A 348 -12.55 -3.90 8.48
CA GLY A 348 -11.65 -5.02 8.23
C GLY A 348 -10.17 -4.71 8.36
N ARG A 349 -9.75 -3.43 8.29
CA ARG A 349 -8.36 -3.04 8.53
C ARG A 349 -8.03 -3.06 10.03
N ARG A 350 -6.78 -3.44 10.34
CA ARG A 350 -6.24 -3.43 11.70
C ARG A 350 -4.86 -2.77 11.68
N TYR A 351 -4.50 -2.08 12.74
CA TYR A 351 -3.13 -1.60 12.93
C TYR A 351 -2.22 -2.82 13.09
N SER A 352 -1.02 -2.74 12.52
CA SER A 352 -0.01 -3.80 12.58
C SER A 352 0.66 -3.90 13.97
N ASP A 353 1.45 -4.93 14.12
CA ASP A 353 2.44 -5.09 15.19
C ASP A 353 1.85 -5.06 16.61
N GLY A 354 0.58 -5.46 16.77
CA GLY A 354 -0.10 -5.48 18.07
C GLY A 354 -0.73 -4.15 18.49
N LEU A 355 -0.52 -3.06 17.74
CA LEU A 355 -1.10 -1.76 18.11
C LEU A 355 -2.63 -1.79 18.15
N HIS A 356 -3.27 -2.53 17.24
CA HIS A 356 -4.73 -2.65 17.22
C HIS A 356 -5.24 -3.31 18.50
N GLN A 357 -4.57 -4.38 18.94
CA GLN A 357 -4.88 -5.08 20.19
C GLN A 357 -4.66 -4.19 21.43
N ALA A 358 -3.61 -3.37 21.40
CA ALA A 358 -3.36 -2.39 22.47
C ALA A 358 -4.50 -1.35 22.55
N ILE A 359 -5.04 -0.92 21.39
CA ILE A 359 -6.20 -0.01 21.34
C ILE A 359 -7.47 -0.74 21.80
N GLU A 360 -7.67 -2.00 21.41
CA GLU A 360 -8.79 -2.83 21.89
C GLU A 360 -8.75 -2.96 23.42
N ALA A 361 -7.56 -3.20 24.00
CA ALA A 361 -7.36 -3.25 25.46
C ALA A 361 -7.67 -1.89 26.11
N LYS A 362 -7.17 -0.80 25.54
CA LYS A 362 -7.42 0.58 26.00
C LYS A 362 -8.92 0.91 26.04
N GLU A 363 -9.68 0.50 25.02
CA GLU A 363 -11.12 0.78 24.90
C GLU A 363 -11.99 -0.26 25.62
N HIS A 364 -11.36 -1.27 26.24
CA HIS A 364 -12.05 -2.35 26.98
C HIS A 364 -13.04 -3.13 26.11
N VAL A 365 -12.75 -3.26 24.83
CA VAL A 365 -13.46 -4.14 23.91
C VAL A 365 -12.76 -5.51 23.84
N ASN A 366 -13.38 -6.50 23.20
CA ASN A 366 -12.81 -7.84 23.11
C ASN A 366 -11.48 -7.83 22.34
N VAL A 367 -10.36 -8.08 23.02
CA VAL A 367 -9.03 -8.12 22.40
C VAL A 367 -8.92 -9.38 21.53
N ARG A 368 -8.89 -9.19 20.22
CA ARG A 368 -8.78 -10.29 19.26
C ARG A 368 -7.32 -10.75 19.13
N ARG A 369 -7.12 -12.02 18.79
CA ARG A 369 -5.78 -12.57 18.58
C ARG A 369 -5.00 -11.76 17.55
N GLU A 370 -3.71 -11.61 17.79
CA GLU A 370 -2.77 -10.96 16.89
C GLU A 370 -2.78 -11.64 15.52
N SER A 371 -2.64 -10.86 14.49
CA SER A 371 -2.46 -11.36 13.12
C SER A 371 -0.98 -11.60 12.85
N LYS A 372 -0.64 -12.77 12.34
CA LYS A 372 0.70 -13.07 11.83
C LYS A 372 0.77 -12.68 10.35
N THR A 373 1.84 -12.04 9.93
CA THR A 373 2.07 -11.71 8.53
C THR A 373 2.39 -12.99 7.74
N LEU A 374 1.58 -13.29 6.74
CA LEU A 374 1.77 -14.44 5.85
C LEU A 374 2.57 -14.08 4.60
N ALA A 375 2.32 -12.88 4.04
CA ALA A 375 3.02 -12.36 2.89
C ALA A 375 2.98 -10.83 2.90
N THR A 376 4.04 -10.21 2.43
CA THR A 376 4.15 -8.75 2.38
C THR A 376 4.96 -8.31 1.16
N ILE A 377 4.65 -7.13 0.63
CA ILE A 377 5.46 -6.44 -0.39
C ILE A 377 5.16 -4.93 -0.34
N THR A 378 6.17 -4.11 -0.52
CA THR A 378 5.97 -2.65 -0.68
C THR A 378 5.46 -2.35 -2.10
N PHE A 379 4.70 -1.26 -2.26
CA PHE A 379 4.28 -0.78 -3.59
C PHE A 379 5.49 -0.51 -4.48
N GLN A 380 6.56 0.03 -3.89
CA GLN A 380 7.80 0.33 -4.59
C GLN A 380 8.36 -0.93 -5.26
N ASN A 381 8.57 -1.99 -4.48
CA ASN A 381 9.11 -3.25 -4.99
C ASN A 381 8.13 -3.95 -5.94
N PHE A 382 6.84 -3.89 -5.66
CA PHE A 382 5.83 -4.49 -6.54
C PHE A 382 5.81 -3.85 -7.94
N PHE A 383 5.66 -2.50 -8.02
CA PHE A 383 5.59 -1.82 -9.32
C PHE A 383 6.93 -1.84 -10.07
N ASN A 384 8.05 -2.00 -9.35
CA ASN A 384 9.37 -2.16 -10.00
C ASN A 384 9.54 -3.52 -10.69
N LYS A 385 8.65 -4.49 -10.48
CA LYS A 385 8.66 -5.79 -11.19
C LYS A 385 8.13 -5.71 -12.63
N TYR A 386 7.44 -4.62 -12.99
CA TYR A 386 6.97 -4.42 -14.35
C TYR A 386 8.13 -4.14 -15.31
N ASN A 387 8.13 -4.78 -16.48
CA ASN A 387 9.09 -4.50 -17.55
C ASN A 387 9.01 -3.04 -17.99
N LYS A 388 7.79 -2.51 -18.09
CA LYS A 388 7.52 -1.12 -18.41
C LYS A 388 6.38 -0.60 -17.54
N LYS A 389 6.54 0.58 -16.98
CA LYS A 389 5.51 1.25 -16.17
C LYS A 389 5.42 2.71 -16.55
N ALA A 390 4.22 3.26 -16.53
CA ALA A 390 3.94 4.65 -16.84
C ALA A 390 2.90 5.18 -15.85
N GLY A 391 2.87 6.50 -15.68
CA GLY A 391 1.92 7.10 -14.76
C GLY A 391 1.30 8.39 -15.30
N MET A 392 0.12 8.73 -14.81
CA MET A 392 -0.52 10.01 -15.14
C MET A 392 -1.14 10.63 -13.88
N THR A 393 -0.99 11.93 -13.75
CA THR A 393 -1.58 12.74 -12.66
C THR A 393 -1.58 14.21 -13.03
N GLY A 394 -2.23 15.04 -12.24
CA GLY A 394 -2.19 16.51 -12.38
C GLY A 394 -1.06 17.20 -11.63
N THR A 395 -0.27 16.45 -10.82
CA THR A 395 0.59 17.01 -9.77
C THR A 395 1.88 16.20 -9.52
N ALA A 396 2.58 15.73 -10.54
CA ALA A 396 3.79 14.89 -10.40
C ALA A 396 5.08 15.69 -10.11
N LEU A 397 5.23 16.88 -10.67
CA LEU A 397 6.50 17.63 -10.62
C LEU A 397 6.99 17.95 -9.21
N THR A 398 6.10 18.05 -8.23
CA THR A 398 6.48 18.29 -6.83
C THR A 398 7.31 17.12 -6.26
N GLU A 399 7.04 15.91 -6.74
CA GLU A 399 7.64 14.66 -6.28
C GLU A 399 8.56 14.01 -7.35
N GLU A 400 8.93 14.75 -8.40
CA GLU A 400 9.75 14.25 -9.54
C GLU A 400 11.03 13.54 -9.06
N LYS A 401 11.67 14.08 -8.03
CA LYS A 401 12.91 13.49 -7.47
C LYS A 401 12.66 12.06 -6.97
N GLU A 402 11.57 11.86 -6.26
CA GLU A 402 11.20 10.53 -5.72
C GLU A 402 10.82 9.58 -6.85
N PHE A 403 10.00 10.01 -7.81
CA PHE A 403 9.62 9.18 -8.96
C PHE A 403 10.85 8.70 -9.73
N ARG A 404 11.83 9.59 -9.91
CA ARG A 404 13.07 9.25 -10.63
C ARG A 404 13.96 8.29 -9.83
N ASN A 405 14.17 8.56 -8.54
CA ASN A 405 15.07 7.77 -7.70
C ASN A 405 14.52 6.39 -7.37
N THR A 406 13.22 6.30 -7.05
CA THR A 406 12.57 5.08 -6.55
C THR A 406 12.03 4.20 -7.68
N TYR A 407 11.44 4.84 -8.71
CA TYR A 407 10.71 4.11 -9.76
C TYR A 407 11.36 4.21 -11.15
N GLY A 408 12.41 5.02 -11.29
CA GLY A 408 13.07 5.23 -12.57
C GLY A 408 12.25 6.03 -13.59
N MET A 409 11.20 6.73 -13.13
CA MET A 409 10.28 7.49 -14.00
C MET A 409 10.49 8.99 -13.83
N ASP A 410 10.67 9.71 -14.94
CA ASP A 410 10.65 11.18 -14.91
C ASP A 410 9.26 11.71 -15.27
N ALA A 411 8.98 12.96 -14.89
CA ALA A 411 7.68 13.60 -15.10
C ALA A 411 7.78 14.66 -16.21
N ILE A 412 6.90 14.55 -17.20
CA ILE A 412 6.80 15.53 -18.29
C ILE A 412 5.51 16.33 -18.11
N SER A 413 5.67 17.63 -17.90
CA SER A 413 4.52 18.56 -17.79
C SER A 413 4.00 18.90 -19.17
N ILE A 414 2.74 18.56 -19.42
CA ILE A 414 2.08 18.77 -20.72
C ILE A 414 1.23 20.03 -20.62
N PRO A 415 1.29 20.93 -21.62
CA PRO A 415 0.46 22.13 -21.60
C PRO A 415 -1.03 21.79 -21.64
N THR A 416 -1.85 22.66 -21.05
CA THR A 416 -3.32 22.50 -21.09
C THR A 416 -3.86 22.79 -22.51
N ASN A 417 -4.93 22.11 -22.90
CA ASN A 417 -5.60 22.31 -24.18
C ASN A 417 -6.12 23.76 -24.36
N ARG A 418 -6.60 24.35 -23.25
CA ARG A 418 -7.01 25.77 -23.20
C ARG A 418 -6.32 26.44 -22.01
N PRO A 419 -5.98 27.72 -22.09
CA PRO A 419 -5.37 28.43 -20.96
C PRO A 419 -6.27 28.37 -19.71
N ILE A 420 -5.63 28.22 -18.55
CA ILE A 420 -6.33 28.22 -17.26
C ILE A 420 -6.86 29.62 -16.96
N ALA A 421 -8.18 29.74 -16.80
CA ALA A 421 -8.84 31.01 -16.46
C ALA A 421 -9.10 31.21 -14.97
N ARG A 422 -8.81 30.19 -14.16
CA ARG A 422 -8.98 30.21 -12.68
C ARG A 422 -8.05 31.25 -12.04
N ILE A 423 -8.58 31.98 -11.06
CA ILE A 423 -7.84 32.94 -10.25
C ILE A 423 -7.49 32.27 -8.89
N ASP A 424 -6.21 32.06 -8.63
CA ASP A 424 -5.73 31.53 -7.36
C ASP A 424 -5.34 32.70 -6.43
N GLN A 425 -6.16 32.95 -5.41
CA GLN A 425 -5.96 34.07 -4.45
C GLN A 425 -4.92 33.68 -3.39
N GLU A 426 -4.29 34.70 -2.78
CA GLU A 426 -3.37 34.51 -1.65
C GLU A 426 -4.13 33.95 -0.44
N ASP A 427 -3.41 33.22 0.43
CA ASP A 427 -3.97 32.63 1.63
C ASP A 427 -4.49 33.71 2.59
N ALA A 428 -5.66 33.49 3.17
CA ALA A 428 -6.24 34.31 4.23
C ALA A 428 -5.85 33.69 5.58
N VAL A 429 -4.97 34.35 6.32
CA VAL A 429 -4.43 33.85 7.58
C VAL A 429 -5.09 34.53 8.78
N TYR A 430 -5.58 33.73 9.73
CA TYR A 430 -6.28 34.16 10.95
C TYR A 430 -5.52 33.70 12.19
N LYS A 431 -5.78 34.35 13.29
CA LYS A 431 -5.15 34.00 14.58
C LYS A 431 -5.72 32.69 15.14
N THR A 432 -7.04 32.55 15.15
CA THR A 432 -7.73 31.40 15.74
C THR A 432 -8.54 30.59 14.70
N LYS A 433 -8.78 29.31 15.00
CA LYS A 433 -9.66 28.44 14.20
C LYS A 433 -11.09 28.99 14.12
N LYS A 434 -11.58 29.60 15.21
CA LYS A 434 -12.93 30.17 15.26
C LYS A 434 -13.10 31.29 14.24
N GLU A 435 -12.17 32.27 14.23
CA GLU A 435 -12.17 33.39 13.26
C GLU A 435 -12.12 32.88 11.83
N LYS A 436 -11.25 31.89 11.57
CA LYS A 436 -11.10 31.25 10.27
C LYS A 436 -12.43 30.68 9.78
N PHE A 437 -13.10 29.85 10.59
CA PHE A 437 -14.35 29.19 10.19
C PHE A 437 -15.51 30.19 10.02
N GLU A 438 -15.55 31.26 10.80
CA GLU A 438 -16.51 32.34 10.60
C GLU A 438 -16.28 33.03 9.25
N ALA A 439 -15.02 33.29 8.89
CA ALA A 439 -14.66 33.89 7.60
C ALA A 439 -15.00 32.95 6.42
N VAL A 440 -14.75 31.64 6.58
CA VAL A 440 -15.15 30.63 5.58
C VAL A 440 -16.67 30.68 5.35
N CYS A 441 -17.46 30.68 6.43
CA CYS A 441 -18.92 30.73 6.32
C CYS A 441 -19.40 32.03 5.65
N ASN A 442 -18.79 33.18 5.94
CA ASN A 442 -19.09 34.46 5.29
C ASN A 442 -18.82 34.42 3.79
N GLU A 443 -17.66 33.81 3.41
CA GLU A 443 -17.28 33.68 2.00
C GLU A 443 -18.22 32.74 1.23
N VAL A 444 -18.64 31.65 1.87
CA VAL A 444 -19.65 30.72 1.29
C VAL A 444 -20.98 31.46 1.08
N GLU A 445 -21.40 32.27 2.05
CA GLU A 445 -22.64 33.06 1.99
C GLU A 445 -22.61 34.05 0.82
N ILE A 446 -21.50 34.82 0.67
CA ILE A 446 -21.27 35.76 -0.42
C ILE A 446 -21.37 35.06 -1.81
N ALA A 447 -20.68 33.93 -1.93
CA ALA A 447 -20.67 33.15 -3.18
C ALA A 447 -22.06 32.58 -3.50
N TYR A 448 -22.75 32.05 -2.47
CA TYR A 448 -24.12 31.54 -2.59
C TYR A 448 -25.11 32.63 -3.07
N GLU A 449 -25.03 33.84 -2.49
CA GLU A 449 -25.86 34.97 -2.89
C GLU A 449 -25.59 35.39 -4.35
N LYS A 450 -24.32 35.37 -4.78
CA LYS A 450 -23.87 35.63 -6.14
C LYS A 450 -24.34 34.58 -7.14
N GLY A 451 -24.74 33.37 -6.67
CA GLY A 451 -25.11 32.26 -7.55
C GLY A 451 -23.92 31.34 -7.89
N GLN A 452 -22.78 31.60 -7.35
CA GLN A 452 -21.52 30.87 -7.64
C GLN A 452 -21.50 29.53 -6.89
N PRO A 453 -21.25 28.39 -7.55
CA PRO A 453 -21.10 27.12 -6.85
C PRO A 453 -19.80 27.10 -6.03
N VAL A 454 -19.86 26.49 -4.83
CA VAL A 454 -18.75 26.45 -3.87
C VAL A 454 -18.41 25.01 -3.48
N LEU A 455 -17.14 24.67 -3.56
CA LEU A 455 -16.61 23.43 -2.99
C LEU A 455 -15.67 23.77 -1.82
N VAL A 456 -16.07 23.39 -0.61
CA VAL A 456 -15.27 23.59 0.61
C VAL A 456 -14.50 22.32 0.92
N GLY A 457 -13.18 22.38 0.83
CA GLY A 457 -12.29 21.26 1.18
C GLY A 457 -11.94 21.29 2.67
N THR A 458 -12.16 20.18 3.38
CA THR A 458 -11.79 19.98 4.79
C THR A 458 -10.86 18.78 4.94
N ILE A 459 -10.03 18.78 5.99
CA ILE A 459 -9.11 17.66 6.25
C ILE A 459 -9.81 16.52 7.00
N THR A 460 -10.64 16.87 8.01
CA THR A 460 -11.26 15.87 8.89
C THR A 460 -12.79 15.84 8.74
N ILE A 461 -13.38 14.71 9.08
CA ILE A 461 -14.86 14.53 9.14
C ILE A 461 -15.42 15.49 10.19
N GLU A 462 -14.76 15.62 11.33
CA GLU A 462 -15.17 16.52 12.42
C GLU A 462 -15.31 17.97 11.92
N THR A 463 -14.28 18.47 11.20
CA THR A 463 -14.30 19.80 10.59
C THR A 463 -15.45 19.93 9.59
N SER A 464 -15.72 18.91 8.77
CA SER A 464 -16.82 18.95 7.81
C SER A 464 -18.19 19.01 8.49
N GLU A 465 -18.38 18.25 9.55
CA GLU A 465 -19.63 18.24 10.33
C GLU A 465 -19.83 19.56 11.09
N MET A 466 -18.75 20.10 11.72
CA MET A 466 -18.78 21.39 12.39
C MET A 466 -19.19 22.50 11.41
N LEU A 467 -18.56 22.55 10.25
CA LEU A 467 -18.84 23.56 9.21
C LEU A 467 -20.26 23.38 8.66
N SER A 468 -20.72 22.16 8.47
CA SER A 468 -22.10 21.84 8.08
C SER A 468 -23.10 22.42 9.09
N ASN A 469 -22.86 22.25 10.38
CA ASN A 469 -23.72 22.79 11.43
C ASN A 469 -23.72 24.34 11.44
N MET A 470 -22.57 24.97 11.14
CA MET A 470 -22.47 26.43 11.05
C MET A 470 -23.28 26.94 9.86
N LEU A 471 -23.14 26.35 8.67
CA LEU A 471 -23.88 26.73 7.46
C LEU A 471 -25.40 26.48 7.61
N ARG A 472 -25.79 25.39 8.29
CA ARG A 472 -27.20 25.09 8.57
C ARG A 472 -27.84 26.20 9.45
N ARG A 473 -27.11 26.70 10.46
CA ARG A 473 -27.57 27.83 11.33
C ARG A 473 -27.77 29.13 10.55
N ARG A 474 -27.00 29.30 9.45
CA ARG A 474 -27.12 30.47 8.56
C ARG A 474 -28.18 30.27 7.47
N GLY A 475 -28.85 29.11 7.41
CA GLY A 475 -29.87 28.80 6.43
C GLY A 475 -29.32 28.49 5.02
N ILE A 476 -28.04 28.15 4.87
CA ILE A 476 -27.44 27.88 3.55
C ILE A 476 -27.60 26.37 3.24
N PRO A 477 -28.37 26.03 2.19
CA PRO A 477 -28.49 24.64 1.74
C PRO A 477 -27.12 24.12 1.26
N HIS A 478 -26.74 22.94 1.69
CA HIS A 478 -25.45 22.35 1.29
C HIS A 478 -25.50 20.82 1.38
N LYS A 479 -24.59 20.17 0.64
CA LYS A 479 -24.33 18.74 0.67
C LYS A 479 -23.00 18.48 1.38
N VAL A 480 -22.91 17.36 2.15
CA VAL A 480 -21.66 16.98 2.79
C VAL A 480 -21.22 15.64 2.19
N LEU A 481 -20.01 15.64 1.69
CA LEU A 481 -19.36 14.49 1.09
C LEU A 481 -18.22 14.04 2.03
N ASN A 482 -18.49 12.99 2.78
CA ASN A 482 -17.48 12.38 3.66
C ASN A 482 -17.65 10.85 3.65
N ALA A 483 -16.76 10.15 4.30
CA ALA A 483 -16.69 8.70 4.28
C ALA A 483 -17.96 7.95 4.75
N LYS A 484 -18.91 8.65 5.33
CA LYS A 484 -20.18 8.03 5.76
C LYS A 484 -21.16 7.80 4.58
N TYR A 485 -20.91 8.41 3.40
CA TYR A 485 -21.86 8.47 2.28
C TYR A 485 -21.23 8.05 0.94
N HIS A 486 -20.44 7.02 0.93
CA HIS A 486 -19.72 6.52 -0.27
C HIS A 486 -20.59 6.28 -1.51
N GLU A 487 -21.74 5.66 -1.32
CA GLU A 487 -22.59 5.23 -2.43
C GLU A 487 -23.17 6.42 -3.23
N LEU A 488 -23.28 7.59 -2.59
CA LEU A 488 -23.80 8.82 -3.18
C LEU A 488 -22.71 9.77 -3.66
N GLU A 489 -21.44 9.37 -3.50
CA GLU A 489 -20.28 10.24 -3.77
C GLU A 489 -20.30 10.80 -5.19
N ALA A 490 -20.47 9.96 -6.19
CA ALA A 490 -20.46 10.36 -7.60
C ALA A 490 -21.59 11.34 -7.95
N GLU A 491 -22.79 11.13 -7.39
CA GLU A 491 -23.95 12.02 -7.60
C GLU A 491 -23.73 13.39 -6.96
N ILE A 492 -23.24 13.40 -5.70
CA ILE A 492 -22.97 14.65 -4.97
C ILE A 492 -21.91 15.48 -5.69
N VAL A 493 -20.86 14.82 -6.21
CA VAL A 493 -19.79 15.51 -6.95
C VAL A 493 -20.31 16.02 -8.30
N ALA A 494 -21.12 15.27 -9.02
CA ALA A 494 -21.71 15.69 -10.29
C ALA A 494 -22.55 16.98 -10.12
N ASP A 495 -23.29 17.09 -9.01
CA ASP A 495 -24.13 18.24 -8.70
C ASP A 495 -23.35 19.46 -8.15
N ALA A 496 -22.08 19.27 -7.76
CA ALA A 496 -21.28 20.32 -7.10
C ALA A 496 -21.02 21.54 -8.02
N GLY A 497 -21.20 21.40 -9.32
CA GLY A 497 -20.99 22.47 -10.31
C GLY A 497 -22.26 23.22 -10.70
N VAL A 498 -23.42 22.86 -10.17
CA VAL A 498 -24.72 23.48 -10.51
C VAL A 498 -24.87 24.81 -9.77
N HIS A 499 -25.62 25.74 -10.39
CA HIS A 499 -25.91 27.09 -9.84
C HIS A 499 -26.30 27.02 -8.34
N LYS A 500 -25.64 27.81 -7.51
CA LYS A 500 -25.83 27.88 -6.02
C LYS A 500 -25.50 26.61 -5.27
N ALA A 501 -24.89 25.60 -5.87
CA ALA A 501 -24.49 24.40 -5.15
C ALA A 501 -23.41 24.73 -4.10
N VAL A 502 -23.61 24.26 -2.86
CA VAL A 502 -22.57 24.33 -1.81
C VAL A 502 -22.27 22.88 -1.40
N THR A 503 -21.03 22.48 -1.58
CA THR A 503 -20.58 21.12 -1.24
C THR A 503 -19.39 21.22 -0.27
N ILE A 504 -19.48 20.53 0.86
CA ILE A 504 -18.37 20.35 1.79
C ILE A 504 -17.82 18.95 1.52
N ALA A 505 -16.53 18.83 1.21
CA ALA A 505 -15.92 17.56 0.90
C ALA A 505 -14.65 17.36 1.73
N THR A 506 -14.50 16.17 2.33
CA THR A 506 -13.21 15.78 2.89
C THR A 506 -12.22 15.49 1.76
N ASN A 507 -10.96 15.54 2.06
CA ASN A 507 -9.81 15.72 1.19
C ASN A 507 -9.85 14.95 -0.15
N MET A 508 -10.07 13.67 -0.13
CA MET A 508 -9.97 12.81 -1.32
C MET A 508 -11.32 12.45 -1.94
N ALA A 509 -12.41 12.89 -1.32
CA ALA A 509 -13.76 12.58 -1.81
C ALA A 509 -13.99 13.18 -3.20
N GLY A 510 -14.50 12.37 -4.11
CA GLY A 510 -14.75 12.76 -5.51
C GLY A 510 -13.52 12.79 -6.40
N ARG A 511 -12.38 12.23 -5.99
CA ARG A 511 -11.17 12.12 -6.85
C ARG A 511 -11.49 11.27 -8.09
N GLY A 512 -10.99 11.68 -9.24
CA GLY A 512 -11.28 11.03 -10.53
C GLY A 512 -12.65 11.35 -11.13
N THR A 513 -13.50 12.12 -10.41
CA THR A 513 -14.82 12.53 -10.91
C THR A 513 -14.80 13.98 -11.40
N ASP A 514 -15.37 14.22 -12.55
CA ASP A 514 -15.41 15.55 -13.18
C ASP A 514 -16.61 16.37 -12.69
N ILE A 515 -16.36 17.63 -12.30
CA ILE A 515 -17.39 18.58 -11.90
C ILE A 515 -17.76 19.41 -13.13
N LYS A 516 -18.96 19.24 -13.63
CA LYS A 516 -19.46 19.99 -14.80
C LYS A 516 -20.21 21.22 -14.34
N LEU A 517 -19.89 22.36 -14.96
CA LEU A 517 -20.56 23.63 -14.67
C LEU A 517 -21.72 23.86 -15.66
N ASP A 518 -22.84 24.31 -15.14
CA ASP A 518 -23.93 24.85 -15.99
C ASP A 518 -23.60 26.30 -16.45
N ASP A 519 -24.35 26.82 -17.37
CA ASP A 519 -24.11 28.16 -17.97
C ASP A 519 -24.29 29.28 -16.93
N GLU A 520 -25.22 29.12 -15.98
CA GLU A 520 -25.46 30.08 -14.90
C GLU A 520 -24.26 30.14 -13.95
N SER A 521 -23.70 28.99 -13.61
CA SER A 521 -22.48 28.87 -12.76
C SER A 521 -21.29 29.52 -13.45
N LYS A 522 -21.11 29.31 -14.75
CA LYS A 522 -20.02 29.95 -15.54
C LYS A 522 -20.18 31.48 -15.54
N ALA A 523 -21.41 32.00 -15.73
CA ALA A 523 -21.71 33.42 -15.68
C ALA A 523 -21.50 34.03 -14.29
N ALA A 524 -21.73 33.26 -13.22
CA ALA A 524 -21.50 33.68 -11.82
C ALA A 524 -20.02 33.72 -11.42
N GLY A 525 -19.10 33.19 -12.27
CA GLY A 525 -17.66 33.20 -12.02
C GLY A 525 -17.05 31.80 -11.91
N GLY A 526 -17.83 30.75 -12.20
CA GLY A 526 -17.38 29.35 -12.15
C GLY A 526 -17.26 28.80 -10.73
N LEU A 527 -16.68 27.61 -10.62
CA LEU A 527 -16.58 26.94 -9.31
C LEU A 527 -15.56 27.65 -8.40
N LYS A 528 -16.00 27.96 -7.18
CA LYS A 528 -15.16 28.54 -6.13
C LYS A 528 -14.68 27.42 -5.20
N ILE A 529 -13.35 27.33 -5.04
CA ILE A 529 -12.70 26.38 -4.13
C ILE A 529 -12.29 27.13 -2.85
N ILE A 530 -12.74 26.63 -1.72
CA ILE A 530 -12.34 27.13 -0.40
C ILE A 530 -11.62 25.99 0.34
N GLY A 531 -10.31 26.10 0.56
CA GLY A 531 -9.57 25.19 1.40
C GLY A 531 -9.61 25.70 2.85
N THR A 532 -10.05 24.86 3.79
CA THR A 532 -10.15 25.30 5.21
C THR A 532 -8.82 25.17 5.94
N GLU A 533 -7.84 24.50 5.35
CA GLU A 533 -6.47 24.32 5.87
C GLU A 533 -5.54 23.99 4.72
N ARG A 534 -4.25 24.18 4.89
CA ARG A 534 -3.23 23.62 3.99
C ARG A 534 -2.94 22.17 4.40
N HIS A 535 -2.83 21.31 3.41
CA HIS A 535 -2.51 19.91 3.59
C HIS A 535 -1.01 19.70 3.86
N GLU A 536 -0.63 18.52 4.26
CA GLU A 536 0.78 18.13 4.47
C GLU A 536 1.62 18.27 3.20
N SER A 537 0.99 18.19 2.03
CA SER A 537 1.65 18.24 0.73
C SER A 537 1.02 19.31 -0.17
N ARG A 538 1.88 20.11 -0.81
CA ARG A 538 1.49 21.09 -1.84
C ARG A 538 0.73 20.43 -2.99
N ARG A 539 1.02 19.18 -3.26
CA ARG A 539 0.39 18.37 -4.30
C ARG A 539 -1.12 18.22 -4.03
N ILE A 540 -1.51 17.92 -2.81
CA ILE A 540 -2.92 17.77 -2.41
C ILE A 540 -3.65 19.12 -2.55
N ASP A 541 -3.02 20.21 -2.15
CA ASP A 541 -3.57 21.56 -2.32
C ASP A 541 -3.83 21.86 -3.82
N ASN A 542 -2.87 21.49 -4.67
CA ASN A 542 -2.99 21.67 -6.12
C ASN A 542 -4.09 20.79 -6.74
N GLN A 543 -4.30 19.58 -6.20
CA GLN A 543 -5.42 18.71 -6.62
C GLN A 543 -6.77 19.34 -6.26
N LEU A 544 -6.88 19.93 -5.06
CA LEU A 544 -8.09 20.63 -4.63
C LEU A 544 -8.36 21.84 -5.53
N ARG A 545 -7.35 22.71 -5.77
CA ARG A 545 -7.46 23.85 -6.71
C ARG A 545 -7.86 23.37 -8.11
N GLY A 546 -7.30 22.25 -8.56
CA GLY A 546 -7.51 21.67 -9.88
C GLY A 546 -8.95 21.17 -10.15
N ARG A 547 -9.81 21.18 -9.16
CA ARG A 547 -11.23 20.87 -9.35
C ARG A 547 -11.97 22.00 -10.04
N SER A 548 -11.40 23.23 -10.06
CA SER A 548 -11.93 24.43 -10.69
C SER A 548 -11.04 24.87 -11.85
N GLY A 549 -11.59 25.60 -12.81
CA GLY A 549 -10.87 26.18 -13.95
C GLY A 549 -10.48 25.15 -15.00
N ARG A 550 -11.31 24.15 -15.25
CA ARG A 550 -11.08 23.07 -16.23
C ARG A 550 -11.47 23.50 -17.63
N GLN A 551 -10.66 23.12 -18.62
CA GLN A 551 -10.90 23.39 -20.06
C GLN A 551 -11.23 24.87 -20.37
N GLY A 552 -10.59 25.80 -19.64
CA GLY A 552 -10.77 27.25 -19.83
C GLY A 552 -12.01 27.84 -19.14
N ASP A 553 -12.73 27.06 -18.34
CA ASP A 553 -13.86 27.58 -17.53
C ASP A 553 -13.32 28.55 -16.45
N PRO A 554 -14.11 29.60 -16.11
CA PRO A 554 -13.74 30.48 -15.00
C PRO A 554 -13.76 29.74 -13.67
N GLY A 555 -13.12 30.32 -12.67
CA GLY A 555 -13.11 29.75 -11.30
C GLY A 555 -12.22 30.53 -10.37
N GLU A 556 -12.33 30.24 -9.08
CA GLU A 556 -11.53 30.89 -8.04
C GLU A 556 -11.06 29.84 -7.03
N SER A 557 -9.89 30.05 -6.42
CA SER A 557 -9.48 29.25 -5.29
C SER A 557 -8.84 30.11 -4.20
N ARG A 558 -9.10 29.77 -2.92
CA ARG A 558 -8.51 30.44 -1.78
C ARG A 558 -8.38 29.46 -0.59
N PHE A 559 -7.27 29.54 0.14
CA PHE A 559 -7.09 28.80 1.39
C PHE A 559 -7.24 29.74 2.61
N TYR A 560 -7.94 29.26 3.62
CA TYR A 560 -8.20 29.91 4.91
C TYR A 560 -7.42 29.16 5.97
N ILE A 561 -6.50 29.80 6.63
CA ILE A 561 -5.51 29.20 7.53
C ILE A 561 -5.55 29.84 8.91
N SER A 562 -5.33 29.06 9.95
CA SER A 562 -5.17 29.55 11.33
C SER A 562 -3.79 29.21 11.86
N LEU A 563 -3.26 30.02 12.76
CA LEU A 563 -2.04 29.69 13.51
C LEU A 563 -2.22 28.46 14.41
N GLU A 564 -3.47 28.11 14.72
CA GLU A 564 -3.84 26.93 15.52
C GLU A 564 -3.99 25.66 14.68
N ASP A 565 -3.85 25.73 13.35
CA ASP A 565 -3.91 24.54 12.47
C ASP A 565 -2.68 23.66 12.72
N ASP A 566 -2.83 22.35 12.61
CA ASP A 566 -1.78 21.38 12.95
C ASP A 566 -0.49 21.62 12.16
N LEU A 567 -0.58 21.94 10.88
CA LEU A 567 0.58 22.31 10.06
C LEU A 567 1.37 23.48 10.68
N MET A 568 0.65 24.50 11.17
CA MET A 568 1.26 25.69 11.76
C MET A 568 1.80 25.40 13.18
N ARG A 569 1.06 24.61 13.96
CA ARG A 569 1.44 24.25 15.35
C ARG A 569 2.70 23.35 15.36
N LEU A 570 2.76 22.35 14.51
CA LEU A 570 3.84 21.35 14.49
C LEU A 570 5.09 21.80 13.71
N PHE A 571 4.91 22.52 12.62
CA PHE A 571 5.99 22.86 11.69
C PHE A 571 6.18 24.36 11.45
N GLY A 572 5.28 25.18 11.95
CA GLY A 572 5.41 26.63 11.91
C GLY A 572 6.53 27.09 12.87
N SER A 573 7.40 27.97 12.42
CA SER A 573 8.48 28.45 13.29
C SER A 573 7.93 29.42 14.35
N GLU A 574 8.50 29.40 15.57
CA GLU A 574 8.20 30.34 16.62
C GLU A 574 8.35 31.81 16.16
N ARG A 575 9.22 32.04 15.18
CA ARG A 575 9.41 33.35 14.53
C ARG A 575 8.14 33.84 13.83
N LEU A 576 7.35 32.93 13.24
CA LEU A 576 6.06 33.28 12.61
C LEU A 576 5.05 33.72 13.63
N VAL A 577 4.93 32.99 14.73
CA VAL A 577 4.04 33.35 15.85
C VAL A 577 4.49 34.68 16.47
N GLY A 578 5.79 34.84 16.69
CA GLY A 578 6.38 36.09 17.18
C GLY A 578 6.12 37.29 16.26
N MET A 579 6.24 37.06 14.94
CA MET A 579 5.96 38.10 13.94
C MET A 579 4.46 38.48 13.94
N PHE A 580 3.56 37.52 14.07
CA PHE A 580 2.12 37.74 14.16
C PHE A 580 1.77 38.59 15.40
N ASN A 581 2.36 38.25 16.53
CA ASN A 581 2.16 38.99 17.77
C ASN A 581 2.74 40.44 17.69
N ALA A 582 3.87 40.58 17.00
CA ALA A 582 4.52 41.88 16.79
C ALA A 582 3.73 42.80 15.85
N LEU A 583 2.98 42.24 14.88
CA LEU A 583 2.16 43.00 13.94
C LEU A 583 0.89 43.61 14.62
N GLY A 584 0.56 43.16 15.82
CA GLY A 584 -0.56 43.71 16.59
C GLY A 584 -1.91 43.63 15.87
N VAL A 585 -2.15 42.54 15.11
CA VAL A 585 -3.38 42.40 14.32
C VAL A 585 -4.60 42.25 15.23
N PRO A 586 -5.64 43.08 15.07
CA PRO A 586 -6.87 42.94 15.83
C PRO A 586 -7.56 41.59 15.61
N GLU A 587 -8.35 41.15 16.58
CA GLU A 587 -9.15 39.93 16.42
C GLU A 587 -10.14 40.08 15.23
N GLY A 588 -10.25 39.03 14.44
CA GLY A 588 -11.16 38.99 13.31
C GLY A 588 -10.62 39.55 11.98
N GLU A 589 -9.43 40.14 11.98
CA GLU A 589 -8.80 40.65 10.74
C GLU A 589 -7.93 39.57 10.10
N GLN A 590 -8.12 39.43 8.79
CA GLN A 590 -7.28 38.55 7.99
C GLN A 590 -5.95 39.20 7.62
N ILE A 591 -4.89 38.43 7.56
CA ILE A 591 -3.61 38.89 7.01
C ILE A 591 -3.39 38.23 5.66
N GLU A 592 -3.22 39.05 4.64
CA GLU A 592 -2.77 38.59 3.31
C GLU A 592 -1.36 39.12 3.13
N HIS A 593 -0.40 38.22 3.17
CA HIS A 593 0.99 38.60 2.98
C HIS A 593 1.79 37.44 2.36
N LYS A 594 2.38 37.70 1.21
CA LYS A 594 3.18 36.74 0.46
C LYS A 594 4.28 36.05 1.29
N MET A 595 4.81 36.74 2.29
CA MET A 595 5.82 36.13 3.21
C MET A 595 5.21 34.99 4.03
N LEU A 596 3.94 35.11 4.42
CA LEU A 596 3.25 34.05 5.19
C LEU A 596 2.98 32.82 4.32
N SER A 597 2.44 33.04 3.12
CA SER A 597 2.23 31.94 2.15
C SER A 597 3.54 31.22 1.84
N ASN A 598 4.63 31.97 1.65
CA ASN A 598 5.96 31.39 1.42
C ASN A 598 6.48 30.60 2.64
N ALA A 599 6.17 31.04 3.85
CA ALA A 599 6.59 30.36 5.08
C ALA A 599 5.82 29.05 5.27
N ILE A 600 4.53 29.08 4.97
CA ILE A 600 3.66 27.89 4.99
C ILE A 600 4.16 26.86 3.94
N GLU A 601 4.45 27.32 2.73
CA GLU A 601 5.01 26.45 1.67
C GLU A 601 6.35 25.81 2.13
N LYS A 602 7.19 26.53 2.83
CA LYS A 602 8.44 25.96 3.38
C LYS A 602 8.17 24.92 4.47
N ALA A 603 7.14 25.11 5.29
CA ALA A 603 6.71 24.12 6.28
C ALA A 603 6.23 22.83 5.57
N GLN A 604 5.40 22.97 4.53
CA GLN A 604 4.97 21.84 3.70
C GLN A 604 6.16 21.10 3.07
N MET A 605 7.11 21.84 2.50
CA MET A 605 8.33 21.24 1.89
C MET A 605 9.14 20.45 2.92
N LYS A 606 9.18 20.90 4.18
CA LYS A 606 9.87 20.18 5.25
C LYS A 606 9.16 18.85 5.57
N ILE A 607 7.83 18.87 5.62
CA ILE A 607 7.03 17.66 5.83
C ILE A 607 7.20 16.69 4.63
N GLU A 608 7.09 17.20 3.42
CA GLU A 608 7.31 16.40 2.19
C GLU A 608 8.67 15.70 2.22
N THR A 609 9.72 16.43 2.63
CA THR A 609 11.08 15.88 2.74
C THR A 609 11.16 14.79 3.84
N ASN A 610 10.53 15.04 4.99
CA ASN A 610 10.49 14.05 6.09
C ASN A 610 9.75 12.77 5.65
N ASN A 611 8.58 12.94 5.05
CA ASN A 611 7.77 11.82 4.54
C ASN A 611 8.52 11.02 3.46
N TYR A 612 9.25 11.70 2.57
CA TYR A 612 10.13 11.04 1.59
C TYR A 612 11.21 10.21 2.30
N GLY A 613 11.84 10.76 3.34
CA GLY A 613 12.84 10.04 4.14
C GLY A 613 12.27 8.77 4.78
N ILE A 614 11.04 8.84 5.30
CA ILE A 614 10.34 7.67 5.89
C ILE A 614 10.12 6.60 4.81
N ARG A 615 9.63 6.98 3.63
CA ARG A 615 9.41 6.03 2.52
C ARG A 615 10.73 5.44 2.00
N GLU A 616 11.77 6.27 1.90
CA GLU A 616 13.12 5.83 1.49
C GLU A 616 13.70 4.81 2.49
N ASN A 617 13.54 5.06 3.78
CA ASN A 617 13.98 4.12 4.82
C ASN A 617 13.19 2.81 4.77
N LEU A 618 11.86 2.89 4.64
CA LEU A 618 11.02 1.70 4.47
C LEU A 618 11.52 0.84 3.30
N LEU A 619 11.79 1.48 2.16
CA LEU A 619 12.27 0.79 0.97
C LEU A 619 13.64 0.12 1.22
N LYS A 620 14.60 0.82 1.84
CA LYS A 620 15.94 0.28 2.14
C LYS A 620 15.88 -0.99 3.00
N TYR A 621 14.97 -1.04 3.97
CA TYR A 621 14.75 -2.23 4.79
C TYR A 621 14.04 -3.33 3.99
N ASP A 622 13.01 -2.98 3.20
CA ASP A 622 12.27 -3.96 2.38
C ASP A 622 13.10 -4.49 1.19
N GLU A 623 14.14 -3.78 0.74
CA GLU A 623 15.06 -4.28 -0.30
C GLU A 623 15.72 -5.60 0.13
N VAL A 624 16.12 -5.70 1.40
CA VAL A 624 16.72 -6.93 1.96
C VAL A 624 15.70 -8.08 1.88
N MET A 625 14.48 -7.82 2.35
CA MET A 625 13.38 -8.78 2.28
C MET A 625 13.02 -9.11 0.82
N ASN A 626 13.11 -8.15 -0.08
CA ASN A 626 12.75 -8.35 -1.49
C ASN A 626 13.74 -9.30 -2.20
N GLU A 627 15.04 -9.16 -1.93
CA GLU A 627 16.06 -10.08 -2.47
C GLU A 627 15.78 -11.52 -2.02
N GLN A 628 15.48 -11.70 -0.73
CA GLN A 628 15.16 -13.00 -0.14
C GLN A 628 13.83 -13.55 -0.70
N ARG A 629 12.81 -12.68 -0.83
CA ARG A 629 11.50 -13.02 -1.39
C ARG A 629 11.64 -13.55 -2.82
N GLU A 630 12.44 -12.90 -3.65
CA GLU A 630 12.67 -13.32 -5.04
C GLU A 630 13.25 -14.74 -5.11
N VAL A 631 14.22 -15.06 -4.24
CA VAL A 631 14.82 -16.40 -4.18
C VAL A 631 13.74 -17.45 -3.80
N ILE A 632 13.02 -17.20 -2.72
CA ILE A 632 12.01 -18.15 -2.21
C ILE A 632 10.85 -18.33 -3.21
N TYR A 633 10.37 -17.23 -3.80
CA TYR A 633 9.27 -17.29 -4.77
C TYR A 633 9.70 -17.98 -6.08
N ALA A 634 10.94 -17.82 -6.50
CA ALA A 634 11.50 -18.53 -7.66
C ALA A 634 11.61 -20.04 -7.38
N GLU A 635 12.08 -20.45 -6.20
CA GLU A 635 12.14 -21.86 -5.79
C GLU A 635 10.73 -22.46 -5.73
N ARG A 636 9.81 -21.73 -5.10
CA ARG A 636 8.40 -22.14 -4.99
C ARG A 636 7.76 -22.30 -6.37
N ARG A 637 8.08 -21.41 -7.30
CA ARG A 637 7.55 -21.44 -8.68
C ARG A 637 7.99 -22.71 -9.43
N LYS A 638 9.24 -23.15 -9.29
CA LYS A 638 9.73 -24.39 -9.88
C LYS A 638 8.88 -25.58 -9.43
N VAL A 639 8.54 -25.63 -8.15
CA VAL A 639 7.70 -26.71 -7.59
C VAL A 639 6.28 -26.66 -8.18
N LEU A 640 5.69 -25.46 -8.33
CA LEU A 640 4.35 -25.26 -8.90
C LEU A 640 4.32 -25.60 -10.41
N ASP A 641 5.38 -25.28 -11.15
CA ASP A 641 5.48 -25.57 -12.59
C ASP A 641 5.62 -27.07 -12.89
N GLY A 642 5.76 -27.88 -11.85
CA GLY A 642 5.76 -29.34 -11.95
C GLY A 642 7.12 -29.93 -12.31
N ASP A 643 8.20 -29.19 -12.07
CA ASP A 643 9.57 -29.67 -12.27
C ASP A 643 9.79 -30.96 -11.48
N ASN A 644 10.62 -31.86 -12.03
CA ASN A 644 11.00 -33.08 -11.33
C ASN A 644 11.89 -32.74 -10.14
N MET A 645 11.35 -32.88 -8.93
CA MET A 645 12.03 -32.49 -7.68
C MET A 645 13.07 -33.52 -7.24
N ARG A 646 13.12 -34.72 -7.85
CA ARG A 646 14.02 -35.81 -7.42
C ARG A 646 15.48 -35.35 -7.32
N ASP A 647 16.01 -34.74 -8.37
CA ASP A 647 17.41 -34.30 -8.39
C ASP A 647 17.67 -33.21 -7.34
N PHE A 648 16.66 -32.36 -7.09
CA PHE A 648 16.72 -31.30 -6.09
C PHE A 648 16.74 -31.91 -4.66
N VAL A 649 15.88 -32.90 -4.41
CA VAL A 649 15.86 -33.63 -3.12
C VAL A 649 17.18 -34.41 -2.91
N LEU A 650 17.69 -35.11 -3.94
CA LEU A 650 18.97 -35.80 -3.84
C LEU A 650 20.12 -34.83 -3.55
N LYS A 651 20.07 -33.62 -4.12
CA LYS A 651 21.04 -32.58 -3.81
C LYS A 651 20.92 -32.16 -2.34
N MET A 652 19.69 -31.95 -1.83
CA MET A 652 19.50 -31.65 -0.39
C MET A 652 20.08 -32.74 0.51
N VAL A 653 19.85 -34.01 0.17
CA VAL A 653 20.38 -35.16 0.93
C VAL A 653 21.90 -35.14 0.94
N THR A 654 22.54 -34.90 -0.23
CA THR A 654 24.02 -34.86 -0.33
C THR A 654 24.61 -33.65 0.40
N ASP A 655 23.95 -32.47 0.32
CA ASP A 655 24.40 -31.25 1.02
C ASP A 655 24.35 -31.43 2.54
N ILE A 656 23.29 -32.07 3.07
CA ILE A 656 23.17 -32.38 4.54
C ILE A 656 24.29 -33.29 5.01
N VAL A 657 24.58 -34.36 4.24
CA VAL A 657 25.70 -35.28 4.56
C VAL A 657 27.03 -34.52 4.55
N GLU A 658 27.29 -33.71 3.52
CA GLU A 658 28.52 -32.90 3.42
C GLU A 658 28.68 -31.97 4.63
N ASN A 659 27.63 -31.22 4.96
CA ASN A 659 27.64 -30.27 6.06
C ASN A 659 27.88 -30.97 7.41
N ALA A 660 27.20 -32.10 7.66
CA ALA A 660 27.38 -32.87 8.91
C ALA A 660 28.83 -33.35 9.04
N VAL A 661 29.43 -33.89 7.99
CA VAL A 661 30.83 -34.31 7.97
C VAL A 661 31.79 -33.11 8.12
N ASP A 662 31.50 -31.98 7.49
CA ASP A 662 32.36 -30.79 7.57
C ASP A 662 32.40 -30.20 8.98
N LEU A 663 31.30 -30.28 9.73
CA LEU A 663 31.21 -29.78 11.09
C LEU A 663 31.91 -30.71 12.08
N SER A 664 31.81 -32.03 11.90
CA SER A 664 32.27 -33.03 12.88
C SER A 664 33.67 -33.55 12.61
N VAL A 665 34.19 -33.41 11.38
CA VAL A 665 35.43 -34.06 10.94
C VAL A 665 36.37 -33.02 10.32
N SER A 666 37.57 -32.90 10.90
CA SER A 666 38.63 -32.02 10.37
C SER A 666 39.68 -32.80 9.55
N ASP A 667 40.12 -32.25 8.46
CA ASP A 667 41.22 -32.82 7.62
C ASP A 667 42.58 -32.85 8.36
N ASP A 668 42.72 -32.00 9.41
CA ASP A 668 43.98 -31.91 10.21
C ASP A 668 44.07 -32.97 11.34
N GLN A 669 42.96 -33.72 11.56
CA GLN A 669 42.89 -34.75 12.62
C GLN A 669 43.04 -36.16 12.04
N ALA A 670 43.63 -37.06 12.83
CA ALA A 670 43.65 -38.47 12.46
C ALA A 670 42.23 -39.06 12.57
N PRO A 671 41.84 -40.03 11.73
CA PRO A 671 40.49 -40.60 11.78
C PRO A 671 40.08 -41.15 13.18
N GLU A 672 41.02 -41.54 13.98
CA GLU A 672 40.81 -42.06 15.36
C GLU A 672 40.35 -40.92 16.32
N ASP A 673 40.63 -39.67 15.98
CA ASP A 673 40.29 -38.47 16.77
C ASP A 673 39.01 -37.76 16.28
N TRP A 674 38.36 -38.28 15.24
CA TRP A 674 37.13 -37.68 14.69
C TRP A 674 35.96 -37.88 15.67
N ASP A 675 35.11 -36.83 15.84
CA ASP A 675 33.93 -36.93 16.70
C ASP A 675 32.74 -37.56 15.94
N LEU A 676 32.74 -38.89 15.88
CA LEU A 676 31.67 -39.68 15.27
C LEU A 676 30.35 -39.58 16.05
N ASN A 677 30.40 -39.26 17.33
CA ASN A 677 29.19 -39.07 18.15
C ASN A 677 28.49 -37.78 17.74
N GLU A 678 29.26 -36.70 17.52
CA GLU A 678 28.74 -35.44 17.00
C GLU A 678 28.13 -35.65 15.60
N LEU A 679 28.88 -36.35 14.72
CA LEU A 679 28.40 -36.68 13.35
C LEU A 679 27.06 -37.44 13.41
N ASN A 680 26.97 -38.47 14.25
CA ASN A 680 25.74 -39.25 14.41
C ASN A 680 24.59 -38.40 14.98
N THR A 681 24.88 -37.52 15.92
CA THR A 681 23.88 -36.60 16.53
C THR A 681 23.32 -35.62 15.49
N LEU A 682 24.15 -35.16 14.57
CA LEU A 682 23.73 -34.23 13.51
C LEU A 682 22.95 -34.93 12.39
N LEU A 683 23.39 -36.13 11.98
CA LEU A 683 22.94 -36.81 10.77
C LEU A 683 21.72 -37.73 10.98
N LEU A 684 21.73 -38.58 12.01
CA LEU A 684 20.74 -39.65 12.17
C LEU A 684 19.30 -39.16 12.43
N PRO A 685 19.05 -38.00 13.10
CA PRO A 685 17.70 -37.49 13.25
C PRO A 685 17.09 -37.01 11.93
N ILE A 686 17.90 -36.72 10.93
CA ILE A 686 17.46 -36.20 9.60
C ILE A 686 17.38 -37.36 8.63
N ILE A 687 18.49 -38.11 8.48
CA ILE A 687 18.61 -39.26 7.56
C ILE A 687 18.83 -40.52 8.43
N PRO A 688 17.83 -41.44 8.49
CA PRO A 688 17.93 -42.60 9.41
C PRO A 688 18.87 -43.68 8.85
N LEU A 689 20.17 -43.35 8.80
CA LEU A 689 21.24 -44.28 8.44
C LEU A 689 21.57 -45.19 9.65
N GLN A 690 22.41 -46.20 9.43
CA GLN A 690 23.03 -46.94 10.55
C GLN A 690 24.05 -46.04 11.23
N PRO A 691 24.24 -46.17 12.56
CA PRO A 691 25.24 -45.34 13.24
C PRO A 691 26.61 -45.43 12.57
N VAL A 692 27.16 -44.29 12.24
CA VAL A 692 28.45 -44.19 11.54
C VAL A 692 29.54 -44.70 12.45
N THR A 693 30.28 -45.76 12.01
CA THR A 693 31.41 -46.31 12.69
C THR A 693 32.56 -46.50 11.69
N LEU A 694 33.79 -46.33 12.15
CA LEU A 694 34.95 -46.50 11.28
C LEU A 694 35.35 -47.99 11.25
N PRO A 695 35.68 -48.57 10.06
CA PRO A 695 36.22 -49.91 9.96
C PRO A 695 37.61 -49.99 10.64
N GLU A 696 37.84 -51.01 11.48
CA GLU A 696 39.06 -51.17 12.26
C GLU A 696 40.36 -51.25 11.42
N ASP A 697 40.25 -51.59 10.13
CA ASP A 697 41.41 -51.88 9.26
C ASP A 697 41.68 -50.87 8.15
N LYS A 698 40.94 -49.74 8.08
CA LYS A 698 41.10 -48.78 6.99
C LYS A 698 41.33 -47.35 7.51
N LYS A 699 42.40 -46.73 7.03
CA LYS A 699 42.64 -45.26 7.15
C LYS A 699 41.79 -44.56 6.08
N ILE A 700 40.61 -44.14 6.46
CA ILE A 700 39.67 -43.43 5.57
C ILE A 700 39.96 -41.92 5.62
N LYS A 701 39.96 -41.25 4.47
CA LYS A 701 40.04 -39.80 4.38
C LYS A 701 38.64 -39.17 4.48
N LYS A 702 38.55 -37.93 4.93
CA LYS A 702 37.32 -37.15 5.05
C LYS A 702 36.45 -37.22 3.75
N ASN A 703 37.08 -37.05 2.59
CA ASN A 703 36.37 -37.13 1.31
C ASN A 703 35.84 -38.53 0.99
N GLU A 704 36.52 -39.59 1.43
CA GLU A 704 36.06 -40.96 1.27
C GLU A 704 34.85 -41.24 2.20
N LEU A 705 34.87 -40.71 3.42
CA LEU A 705 33.75 -40.78 4.37
C LEU A 705 32.53 -40.05 3.77
N LYS A 706 32.71 -38.83 3.27
CA LYS A 706 31.65 -38.08 2.55
C LYS A 706 31.03 -38.92 1.43
N HIS A 707 31.87 -39.49 0.58
CA HIS A 707 31.39 -40.27 -0.58
C HIS A 707 30.60 -41.50 -0.12
N MET A 708 31.10 -42.23 0.87
CA MET A 708 30.46 -43.42 1.43
C MET A 708 29.09 -43.07 2.01
N LEU A 709 29.01 -42.07 2.85
CA LEU A 709 27.75 -41.65 3.50
C LEU A 709 26.72 -41.10 2.46
N LYS A 710 27.20 -40.38 1.45
CA LYS A 710 26.33 -39.93 0.35
C LYS A 710 25.71 -41.10 -0.43
N GLU A 711 26.51 -42.08 -0.79
CA GLU A 711 26.03 -43.29 -1.49
C GLU A 711 25.01 -44.03 -0.63
N GLU A 712 25.25 -44.17 0.67
CA GLU A 712 24.32 -44.84 1.58
C GLU A 712 23.00 -44.06 1.69
N ALA A 713 23.07 -42.73 1.85
CA ALA A 713 21.91 -41.89 1.94
C ALA A 713 21.07 -41.91 0.65
N ILE A 714 21.73 -41.89 -0.52
CA ILE A 714 21.07 -42.00 -1.83
C ILE A 714 20.36 -43.37 -1.97
N LYS A 715 21.06 -44.46 -1.64
CA LYS A 715 20.47 -45.79 -1.67
C LYS A 715 19.27 -45.93 -0.73
N LEU A 716 19.36 -45.31 0.45
CA LEU A 716 18.24 -45.30 1.40
C LEU A 716 17.04 -44.55 0.80
N TYR A 717 17.28 -43.40 0.16
CA TYR A 717 16.23 -42.64 -0.54
C TYR A 717 15.62 -43.45 -1.70
N GLU A 718 16.43 -44.12 -2.51
CA GLU A 718 15.95 -44.98 -3.61
C GLU A 718 15.10 -46.15 -3.06
N SER A 719 15.51 -46.71 -1.92
CA SER A 719 14.71 -47.76 -1.24
C SER A 719 13.38 -47.17 -0.78
N LYS A 720 13.36 -45.93 -0.32
CA LYS A 720 12.14 -45.22 0.07
C LYS A 720 11.23 -44.95 -1.15
N GLU A 721 11.80 -44.55 -2.29
CA GLU A 721 11.07 -44.40 -3.54
C GLU A 721 10.36 -45.68 -3.96
N ALA A 722 11.04 -46.83 -3.81
CA ALA A 722 10.52 -48.12 -4.16
C ALA A 722 9.33 -48.60 -3.30
N GLU A 723 9.08 -47.98 -2.14
CA GLU A 723 7.87 -48.25 -1.32
C GLU A 723 6.59 -47.79 -1.99
N PHE A 724 6.67 -46.81 -2.95
CA PHE A 724 5.51 -46.21 -3.61
C PHE A 724 5.25 -46.87 -4.94
N PRO A 725 4.04 -47.52 -5.15
CA PRO A 725 3.77 -48.29 -6.35
C PRO A 725 3.78 -47.50 -7.67
N GLU A 726 3.47 -46.21 -7.59
CA GLU A 726 3.45 -45.30 -8.75
C GLU A 726 4.51 -44.23 -8.56
N GLY A 727 5.48 -44.16 -9.46
CA GLY A 727 6.57 -43.17 -9.38
C GLY A 727 6.07 -41.69 -9.32
N GLU A 728 4.95 -41.38 -9.92
CA GLU A 728 4.36 -40.03 -9.88
C GLU A 728 3.84 -39.69 -8.48
N GLN A 729 3.43 -40.67 -7.69
CA GLN A 729 2.92 -40.46 -6.32
C GLN A 729 4.00 -39.86 -5.42
N ILE A 730 5.22 -40.41 -5.46
CA ILE A 730 6.30 -39.84 -4.63
C ILE A 730 6.72 -38.46 -5.15
N ARG A 731 6.68 -38.19 -6.45
CA ARG A 731 6.95 -36.88 -7.02
C ARG A 731 5.96 -35.84 -6.48
N GLU A 732 4.68 -36.17 -6.39
CA GLU A 732 3.67 -35.28 -5.80
C GLU A 732 3.91 -35.08 -4.29
N ILE A 733 4.30 -36.13 -3.59
CA ILE A 733 4.64 -36.06 -2.16
C ILE A 733 5.83 -35.12 -1.94
N GLU A 734 6.89 -35.23 -2.76
CA GLU A 734 8.04 -34.31 -2.73
C GLU A 734 7.58 -32.84 -2.88
N ARG A 735 6.73 -32.58 -3.88
CA ARG A 735 6.18 -31.23 -4.14
C ARG A 735 5.36 -30.72 -2.96
N VAL A 736 4.45 -31.53 -2.42
CA VAL A 736 3.58 -31.15 -1.29
C VAL A 736 4.42 -30.81 -0.04
N ILE A 737 5.37 -31.68 0.30
CA ILE A 737 6.22 -31.50 1.48
C ILE A 737 7.07 -30.24 1.31
N LEU A 738 7.72 -30.09 0.16
CA LEU A 738 8.60 -28.95 -0.10
C LEU A 738 7.83 -27.62 -0.04
N LEU A 739 6.65 -27.53 -0.67
CA LEU A 739 5.80 -26.33 -0.59
C LEU A 739 5.43 -26.03 0.87
N LYS A 740 4.98 -27.03 1.61
CA LYS A 740 4.55 -26.83 3.01
C LYS A 740 5.70 -26.38 3.92
N VAL A 741 6.87 -26.97 3.74
CA VAL A 741 8.06 -26.58 4.53
C VAL A 741 8.52 -25.17 4.17
N ILE A 742 8.64 -24.87 2.86
CA ILE A 742 8.99 -23.52 2.37
C ILE A 742 8.03 -22.48 2.96
N ASP A 743 6.72 -22.70 2.82
CA ASP A 743 5.71 -21.74 3.27
C ASP A 743 5.78 -21.50 4.80
N ASN A 744 5.90 -22.56 5.58
CA ASN A 744 6.00 -22.44 7.05
C ASN A 744 7.26 -21.68 7.48
N LYS A 745 8.43 -22.04 6.92
CA LYS A 745 9.69 -21.39 7.26
C LYS A 745 9.72 -19.93 6.80
N TRP A 746 9.24 -19.66 5.59
CA TRP A 746 9.18 -18.30 5.04
C TRP A 746 8.26 -17.39 5.88
N MET A 747 7.08 -17.87 6.28
CA MET A 747 6.17 -17.11 7.16
C MET A 747 6.80 -16.81 8.52
N SER A 748 7.55 -17.76 9.10
CA SER A 748 8.27 -17.53 10.35
C SER A 748 9.40 -16.51 10.16
N HIS A 749 10.13 -16.63 9.05
CA HIS A 749 11.25 -15.72 8.73
C HIS A 749 10.76 -14.26 8.53
N ILE A 750 9.59 -14.05 7.90
CA ILE A 750 8.99 -12.70 7.77
C ILE A 750 8.79 -12.10 9.17
N ASP A 751 8.22 -12.88 10.09
CA ASP A 751 7.96 -12.46 11.46
C ASP A 751 9.28 -12.13 12.20
N ASP A 752 10.28 -13.00 12.08
CA ASP A 752 11.61 -12.82 12.70
C ASP A 752 12.30 -11.56 12.15
N MET A 753 12.21 -11.30 10.85
CA MET A 753 12.77 -10.10 10.21
C MET A 753 12.05 -8.82 10.65
N ASP A 754 10.72 -8.87 10.84
CA ASP A 754 9.97 -7.73 11.39
C ASP A 754 10.39 -7.44 12.85
N GLN A 755 10.61 -8.47 13.67
CA GLN A 755 11.13 -8.32 15.04
C GLN A 755 12.55 -7.72 15.03
N LEU A 756 13.42 -8.22 14.15
CA LEU A 756 14.77 -7.70 13.97
C LEU A 756 14.73 -6.19 13.62
N ARG A 757 13.86 -5.82 12.68
CA ARG A 757 13.71 -4.40 12.26
C ARG A 757 13.32 -3.49 13.42
N GLN A 758 12.43 -3.96 14.30
CA GLN A 758 11.99 -3.16 15.46
C GLN A 758 13.13 -2.96 16.48
N GLY A 759 13.96 -3.99 16.70
CA GLY A 759 15.05 -3.94 17.67
C GLY A 759 16.33 -3.28 17.16
N ILE A 760 16.56 -3.31 15.84
CA ILE A 760 17.88 -2.96 15.26
C ILE A 760 18.26 -1.47 15.46
N GLY A 761 17.28 -0.59 15.64
CA GLY A 761 17.50 0.84 15.89
C GLY A 761 18.41 1.12 17.09
N LEU A 762 18.38 0.25 18.09
CA LEU A 762 19.22 0.36 19.29
C LEU A 762 20.73 0.24 19.00
N GLN A 763 21.10 -0.39 17.87
CA GLN A 763 22.50 -0.51 17.44
C GLN A 763 23.15 0.86 17.13
N ALA A 764 22.32 1.88 16.84
CA ALA A 764 22.82 3.25 16.64
C ALA A 764 23.51 3.81 17.90
N TYR A 765 23.10 3.40 19.10
CA TYR A 765 23.76 3.80 20.36
C TYR A 765 25.18 3.20 20.45
N GLY A 766 25.41 2.05 19.82
CA GLY A 766 26.73 1.43 19.71
C GLY A 766 27.57 1.96 18.53
N GLN A 767 27.14 3.05 17.90
CA GLN A 767 27.79 3.68 16.73
C GLN A 767 27.87 2.73 15.50
N ARG A 768 26.94 1.77 15.42
CA ARG A 768 26.80 0.89 14.26
C ARG A 768 25.65 1.39 13.39
N ASP A 769 25.80 1.29 12.08
CA ASP A 769 24.72 1.64 11.15
C ASP A 769 23.62 0.57 11.25
N PRO A 770 22.39 0.92 11.70
CA PRO A 770 21.31 -0.05 11.85
C PRO A 770 20.97 -0.81 10.56
N LEU A 771 21.06 -0.15 9.41
CA LEU A 771 20.76 -0.77 8.11
C LEU A 771 21.81 -1.84 7.75
N VAL A 772 23.10 -1.57 8.01
CA VAL A 772 24.18 -2.54 7.77
C VAL A 772 24.02 -3.76 8.69
N GLU A 773 23.74 -3.54 9.98
CA GLU A 773 23.51 -4.62 10.95
C GLU A 773 22.25 -5.44 10.57
N TYR A 774 21.19 -4.76 10.11
CA TYR A 774 19.97 -5.42 9.63
C TYR A 774 20.28 -6.34 8.43
N LYS A 775 21.07 -5.85 7.47
CA LYS A 775 21.49 -6.63 6.29
C LYS A 775 22.26 -7.87 6.71
N MET A 776 23.29 -7.69 7.57
CA MET A 776 24.15 -8.79 8.03
C MET A 776 23.36 -9.87 8.78
N SER A 777 22.58 -9.45 9.77
CA SER A 777 21.74 -10.36 10.55
C SER A 777 20.66 -11.04 9.69
N GLY A 778 20.03 -10.28 8.80
CA GLY A 778 18.99 -10.77 7.90
C GLY A 778 19.51 -11.83 6.91
N TYR A 779 20.71 -11.66 6.39
CA TYR A 779 21.32 -12.69 5.52
C TYR A 779 21.66 -13.95 6.30
N GLN A 780 22.20 -13.80 7.52
CA GLN A 780 22.47 -14.95 8.39
C GLN A 780 21.19 -15.75 8.69
N MET A 781 20.12 -15.05 9.09
CA MET A 781 18.82 -15.67 9.39
C MET A 781 18.22 -16.35 8.14
N PHE A 782 18.44 -15.78 6.95
CA PHE A 782 17.99 -16.36 5.69
C PHE A 782 18.74 -17.66 5.37
N ASP A 783 20.07 -17.69 5.57
CA ASP A 783 20.89 -18.88 5.36
C ASP A 783 20.47 -20.00 6.33
N GLU A 784 20.21 -19.64 7.60
CA GLU A 784 19.71 -20.58 8.63
C GLU A 784 18.34 -21.15 8.23
N MET A 785 17.43 -20.28 7.76
CA MET A 785 16.11 -20.71 7.26
C MET A 785 16.25 -21.64 6.05
N ALA A 786 17.12 -21.32 5.10
CA ALA A 786 17.36 -22.15 3.90
C ALA A 786 17.93 -23.53 4.28
N ALA A 787 18.83 -23.58 5.28
CA ALA A 787 19.32 -24.84 5.82
C ALA A 787 18.18 -25.65 6.48
N ALA A 788 17.35 -24.98 7.30
CA ALA A 788 16.21 -25.62 7.96
C ALA A 788 15.16 -26.15 6.95
N ILE A 789 14.96 -25.47 5.81
CA ILE A 789 14.09 -25.97 4.74
C ILE A 789 14.62 -27.30 4.19
N ARG A 790 15.93 -27.38 3.91
CA ARG A 790 16.57 -28.62 3.42
C ARG A 790 16.43 -29.77 4.44
N GLU A 791 16.78 -29.49 5.70
CA GLU A 791 16.74 -30.50 6.77
C GLU A 791 15.33 -31.02 7.03
N ASP A 792 14.34 -30.12 7.20
CA ASP A 792 12.96 -30.53 7.48
C ASP A 792 12.33 -31.27 6.29
N THR A 793 12.61 -30.83 5.06
CA THR A 793 12.14 -31.53 3.86
C THR A 793 12.66 -32.97 3.82
N VAL A 794 13.98 -33.14 3.95
CA VAL A 794 14.62 -34.46 3.91
C VAL A 794 14.15 -35.34 5.09
N ARG A 795 14.09 -34.77 6.31
CA ARG A 795 13.59 -35.48 7.49
C ARG A 795 12.18 -36.04 7.26
N ILE A 796 11.26 -35.21 6.76
CA ILE A 796 9.87 -35.65 6.54
C ILE A 796 9.81 -36.71 5.44
N LEU A 797 10.54 -36.54 4.35
CA LEU A 797 10.57 -37.51 3.22
C LEU A 797 11.05 -38.90 3.66
N PHE A 798 12.07 -38.99 4.51
CA PHE A 798 12.57 -40.28 5.00
C PHE A 798 11.61 -40.96 5.98
N HIS A 799 10.79 -40.17 6.71
CA HIS A 799 9.93 -40.71 7.79
C HIS A 799 8.46 -40.90 7.38
N ILE A 800 8.07 -40.48 6.18
CA ILE A 800 6.69 -40.63 5.71
C ILE A 800 6.31 -42.11 5.47
N ARG A 801 5.07 -42.50 5.79
CA ARG A 801 4.52 -43.85 5.58
C ARG A 801 3.36 -43.85 4.60
N VAL A 802 3.23 -44.92 3.82
CA VAL A 802 2.27 -45.10 2.71
C VAL A 802 0.87 -45.44 3.26
N GLU A 803 0.23 -44.55 4.02
CA GLU A 803 -1.11 -44.87 4.59
C GLU A 803 -2.23 -43.91 4.22
N GLN A 804 -1.95 -42.79 3.55
CA GLN A 804 -2.97 -41.75 3.25
C GLN A 804 -2.73 -41.05 1.90
N LYS A 805 -3.80 -40.68 1.26
CA LYS A 805 -3.76 -39.71 0.15
C LYS A 805 -3.25 -38.37 0.69
N VAL A 806 -2.13 -37.93 0.22
CA VAL A 806 -1.58 -36.64 0.59
C VAL A 806 -2.19 -35.58 -0.33
N GLU A 807 -2.97 -34.69 0.24
CA GLU A 807 -3.54 -33.54 -0.46
C GLU A 807 -2.80 -32.26 -0.04
N ARG A 808 -2.65 -31.34 -0.97
CA ARG A 808 -2.02 -30.06 -0.68
C ARG A 808 -2.96 -29.24 0.20
N GLU A 809 -2.45 -28.74 1.31
CA GLU A 809 -3.17 -27.85 2.22
C GLU A 809 -2.35 -26.57 2.43
N PRO A 810 -3.01 -25.40 2.47
CA PRO A 810 -2.29 -24.16 2.79
C PRO A 810 -1.64 -24.25 4.17
N ALA A 811 -0.43 -23.74 4.28
CA ALA A 811 0.32 -23.71 5.55
C ALA A 811 -0.37 -22.85 6.61
N ALA A 812 -1.15 -21.84 6.18
CA ALA A 812 -1.95 -21.01 7.09
C ALA A 812 -3.24 -20.55 6.40
N LYS A 813 -4.26 -20.27 7.20
CA LYS A 813 -5.52 -19.68 6.71
C LYS A 813 -5.40 -18.16 6.72
N VAL A 814 -5.60 -17.56 5.55
CA VAL A 814 -5.69 -16.11 5.41
C VAL A 814 -6.91 -15.61 6.20
N THR A 815 -6.73 -14.60 7.04
CA THR A 815 -7.81 -13.99 7.83
C THR A 815 -8.15 -12.59 7.36
N GLY A 816 -7.29 -11.96 6.57
CA GLY A 816 -7.54 -10.64 6.02
C GLY A 816 -6.31 -10.04 5.34
N THR A 817 -6.53 -8.89 4.76
CA THR A 817 -5.47 -8.04 4.21
C THR A 817 -5.50 -6.69 4.91
N ASN A 818 -4.39 -5.99 4.94
CA ASN A 818 -4.29 -4.70 5.62
C ASN A 818 -4.99 -3.54 4.88
N LYS A 819 -5.50 -3.80 3.68
CA LYS A 819 -6.17 -2.77 2.85
C LYS A 819 -7.56 -3.21 2.37
N ASP A 820 -8.21 -4.18 3.02
CA ASP A 820 -9.57 -4.60 2.68
C ASP A 820 -10.57 -3.47 2.91
N GLU A 821 -11.10 -2.91 1.84
CA GLU A 821 -12.11 -1.83 1.88
C GLU A 821 -13.52 -2.37 2.15
N SER A 822 -13.77 -3.65 1.91
CA SER A 822 -15.06 -4.28 2.18
C SER A 822 -14.89 -5.76 2.47
N SER A 823 -14.94 -6.13 3.72
CA SER A 823 -15.31 -7.51 4.04
C SER A 823 -16.75 -7.72 3.55
N PRO A 824 -17.03 -8.79 2.78
CA PRO A 824 -18.42 -9.10 2.51
C PRO A 824 -19.11 -9.23 3.87
N LYS A 825 -20.14 -8.44 4.11
CA LYS A 825 -20.97 -8.59 5.29
C LYS A 825 -21.40 -10.05 5.31
N ALA A 826 -20.86 -10.83 6.23
CA ALA A 826 -21.40 -12.14 6.52
C ALA A 826 -22.94 -11.95 6.61
N PRO A 827 -23.75 -12.80 5.98
CA PRO A 827 -25.18 -12.60 5.99
C PRO A 827 -25.58 -12.36 7.45
N VAL A 828 -26.10 -11.19 7.71
CA VAL A 828 -26.56 -10.83 9.06
C VAL A 828 -27.53 -11.92 9.43
N LYS A 829 -27.13 -12.85 10.29
CA LYS A 829 -28.08 -13.71 10.95
C LYS A 829 -29.08 -12.73 11.54
N LYS A 830 -30.29 -12.73 11.02
CA LYS A 830 -31.40 -11.95 11.62
C LYS A 830 -31.31 -12.24 13.12
N VAL A 831 -30.86 -11.25 13.87
CA VAL A 831 -30.95 -11.31 15.31
C VAL A 831 -32.45 -11.44 15.54
N GLU A 832 -32.89 -12.60 15.95
CA GLU A 832 -34.30 -12.78 16.34
C GLU A 832 -34.59 -11.69 17.36
N ALA A 833 -35.53 -10.83 17.01
CA ALA A 833 -35.91 -9.71 17.88
C ALA A 833 -36.09 -10.25 19.30
N LYS A 834 -35.36 -9.73 20.26
CA LYS A 834 -35.42 -10.14 21.67
C LYS A 834 -36.85 -9.91 22.12
N VAL A 835 -37.65 -10.99 22.19
CA VAL A 835 -39.04 -10.94 22.59
C VAL A 835 -39.06 -10.85 24.12
N TYR A 836 -39.56 -9.74 24.62
CA TYR A 836 -39.68 -9.53 26.07
C TYR A 836 -40.91 -10.28 26.62
N PRO A 837 -40.90 -10.62 27.91
CA PRO A 837 -41.97 -11.42 28.52
C PRO A 837 -43.40 -10.91 28.28
N ASN A 838 -43.55 -9.59 28.12
CA ASN A 838 -44.87 -8.97 27.93
C ASN A 838 -45.27 -8.72 26.47
N ASP A 839 -44.37 -9.00 25.51
CA ASP A 839 -44.65 -8.81 24.07
C ASP A 839 -45.63 -9.86 23.54
N PRO A 840 -46.37 -9.58 22.44
CA PRO A 840 -47.19 -10.60 21.77
C PRO A 840 -46.29 -11.78 21.34
N CYS A 841 -46.80 -12.99 21.56
CA CYS A 841 -45.99 -14.18 21.24
C CYS A 841 -45.80 -14.33 19.71
N PRO A 842 -44.55 -14.53 19.24
CA PRO A 842 -44.27 -14.69 17.78
C PRO A 842 -45.00 -15.89 17.12
N CYS A 843 -45.55 -16.81 17.91
CA CYS A 843 -46.30 -17.96 17.37
C CYS A 843 -47.72 -17.59 16.85
N GLY A 844 -48.14 -16.32 16.96
CA GLY A 844 -49.42 -15.85 16.44
C GLY A 844 -50.62 -16.19 17.33
N SER A 845 -50.41 -16.67 18.56
CA SER A 845 -51.48 -17.08 19.49
C SER A 845 -52.24 -15.92 20.12
N GLY A 846 -51.84 -14.67 19.91
CA GLY A 846 -52.47 -13.49 20.54
C GLY A 846 -52.17 -13.32 22.04
N LYS A 847 -51.43 -14.25 22.67
CA LYS A 847 -51.04 -14.21 24.08
C LYS A 847 -49.65 -13.57 24.27
N LYS A 848 -49.43 -13.03 25.48
CA LYS A 848 -48.09 -12.51 25.85
C LYS A 848 -47.08 -13.66 25.86
N TYR A 849 -45.82 -13.39 25.45
CA TYR A 849 -44.76 -14.38 25.33
C TYR A 849 -44.61 -15.25 26.60
N LYS A 850 -44.59 -14.64 27.79
CA LYS A 850 -44.48 -15.35 29.08
C LYS A 850 -45.65 -16.28 29.37
N GLN A 851 -46.79 -16.11 28.69
CA GLN A 851 -48.01 -16.93 28.87
C GLN A 851 -48.19 -17.97 27.75
N CYS A 852 -47.24 -18.03 26.82
CA CYS A 852 -47.28 -18.92 25.66
C CYS A 852 -45.91 -19.63 25.50
N CYS A 853 -45.17 -19.36 24.45
CA CYS A 853 -43.91 -20.06 24.14
C CYS A 853 -42.79 -19.79 25.16
N GLY A 854 -42.84 -18.66 25.85
CA GLY A 854 -41.87 -18.32 26.92
C GLY A 854 -42.16 -19.02 28.26
N ARG A 855 -43.28 -19.77 28.40
CA ARG A 855 -43.64 -20.46 29.65
C ARG A 855 -42.71 -21.63 30.00
N LYS A 856 -41.96 -22.15 29.03
CA LYS A 856 -40.99 -23.26 29.23
C LYS A 856 -39.57 -22.79 29.61
N LEU A 857 -39.34 -21.46 29.69
CA LEU A 857 -38.02 -20.88 29.97
C LEU A 857 -37.93 -20.24 31.38
N VAL A 858 -38.94 -20.44 32.24
CA VAL A 858 -38.97 -19.98 33.65
C VAL A 858 -38.90 -21.19 34.55
#